data_8dedcc459156738ab28155876a22010e
#
_entry.id   8dedcc459156738ab28155876a22010e
#
_cell.length_a   1.000
_cell.length_b   1.000
_cell.length_c   1.000
_cell.angle_alpha   90.00
_cell.angle_beta   90.00
_cell.angle_gamma   90.00
#
_symmetry.space_group_name_H-M   'P 1'
#
loop_
_entity.id
_entity.type
_entity.pdbx_description
1 polymer ?
#
loop_
_entity_poly.entity_id
_entity_poly.type
_entity_poly.pdbx_seq_one_letter_code
_entity_poly.pdbx_strand_id
1 'polypeptide(L)'
;MPTEKPTIIYTITDEAPALATYSLLPIIQSFTASSGINVDTRDISLAGRIIANFPDYLNEEQRIGDALAELGELAKTPEANIIKLPNISASVPQLQATIKELQSKGYALPNYPEEANTDEEKAVKATYDKIKGSAVNPVLREGNSDRRAPLSVKNYAKKNPHSMGAWSADSKSHVSSMDDKDFFGSEKSVTIEGATEVSIEFVGKDGAKKTLKPAFALQDKEIIDASVMNKAALVAFFEKEIASAKEQGVLLSLHMKATMMKVSDPVIFGHAVKVYYKDVFAKHGQLFNELGVDVNNGIGDVYAKIAALPQDQKQAIEADLQAVYETQPPLAMVDSDRGITNLHVPSDIIVDASMPAMLRSSGQMWDPKGKQKDTKAMIPDRSYASIYQAVIDFCKENGAFDPTTMGSVPNVGLMAQKAEEYGSHDKTFILEAAGQVQVVDASGSVLLEQDVEEGDIFRMCQVKDAPIQDWVKLAVTRARASGVPAVFWLDASRAHDAQLIEKVEAYLPEYDTDGLEIKILAPLEATQYSLVRIKEGLDTISVTGNVLRDYLTDLFPILELGTSAKMLSIVPLMNGGGLFETGAGGSAPKHVQQVEKENHLRWDSLGEFLALAASLEHLSVVTGNAKAQVLADALDKATGEFLDKNKSPSRRVGELDNRGSHYYLAAYWAKALAEQTVDADLAAEFAGVASQLAESEEAIVAELNNAQGPAGDLGGYYLLDDALVSSLMRPSSTLNAFIDA
;
A
#
# COMPACT_ATOMS: atom_id res chain seq x y z
N MET A 1 -23.98 26.89 -21.86
CA MET A 1 -23.79 26.89 -20.42
C MET A 1 -22.39 27.43 -20.19
N PRO A 2 -22.09 28.25 -19.16
CA PRO A 2 -20.70 28.55 -18.87
C PRO A 2 -20.03 27.22 -18.54
N THR A 3 -19.01 26.87 -19.29
CA THR A 3 -18.18 25.72 -19.01
C THR A 3 -17.54 25.97 -17.66
N GLU A 4 -17.92 25.20 -16.67
CA GLU A 4 -17.23 25.23 -15.37
C GLU A 4 -15.73 24.99 -15.63
N LYS A 5 -14.88 25.77 -14.94
CA LYS A 5 -13.44 25.61 -15.07
C LYS A 5 -13.06 24.19 -14.65
N PRO A 6 -12.17 23.52 -15.40
CA PRO A 6 -11.67 22.22 -14.98
C PRO A 6 -11.05 22.31 -13.59
N THR A 7 -11.45 21.40 -12.72
CA THR A 7 -11.13 21.46 -11.29
C THR A 7 -10.27 20.27 -10.87
N ILE A 8 -9.19 20.55 -10.15
CA ILE A 8 -8.41 19.57 -9.40
C ILE A 8 -8.90 19.62 -7.96
N ILE A 9 -9.26 18.48 -7.40
CA ILE A 9 -9.58 18.34 -5.98
C ILE A 9 -8.33 17.90 -5.23
N TYR A 10 -7.84 18.75 -4.33
CA TYR A 10 -6.74 18.44 -3.43
C TYR A 10 -7.32 18.06 -2.06
N THR A 11 -7.14 16.82 -1.59
CA THR A 11 -7.77 16.36 -0.36
C THR A 11 -7.09 16.93 0.88
N ILE A 12 -7.88 17.43 1.82
CA ILE A 12 -7.44 17.71 3.19
C ILE A 12 -7.47 16.37 3.96
N THR A 13 -6.43 16.13 4.72
CA THR A 13 -6.18 14.84 5.35
C THR A 13 -5.68 14.99 6.80
N ASP A 14 -4.93 14.03 7.29
CA ASP A 14 -4.46 13.92 8.67
C ASP A 14 -2.94 14.12 8.75
N GLU A 15 -2.45 14.47 9.94
CA GLU A 15 -1.04 14.38 10.37
C GLU A 15 -0.08 15.21 9.50
N ALA A 16 1.14 14.69 9.23
CA ALA A 16 2.17 15.42 8.50
C ALA A 16 1.76 15.87 7.08
N PRO A 17 1.07 15.07 6.26
CA PRO A 17 0.54 15.54 4.97
C PRO A 17 -0.43 16.70 5.10
N ALA A 18 -1.25 16.73 6.16
CA ALA A 18 -2.14 17.85 6.43
C ALA A 18 -1.37 19.12 6.74
N LEU A 19 -0.31 19.04 7.56
CA LEU A 19 0.56 20.18 7.83
C LEU A 19 1.25 20.69 6.55
N ALA A 20 1.80 19.79 5.75
CA ALA A 20 2.46 20.14 4.49
C ALA A 20 1.53 20.88 3.51
N THR A 21 0.24 20.56 3.53
CA THR A 21 -0.78 21.20 2.69
C THR A 21 -0.86 22.70 2.89
N TYR A 22 -0.73 23.21 4.12
CA TYR A 22 -0.76 24.65 4.40
C TYR A 22 0.35 25.43 3.68
N SER A 23 1.50 24.82 3.44
CA SER A 23 2.61 25.42 2.70
C SER A 23 2.50 25.17 1.19
N LEU A 24 2.07 23.98 0.74
CA LEU A 24 2.10 23.57 -0.66
C LEU A 24 0.89 24.06 -1.46
N LEU A 25 -0.33 23.97 -0.90
CA LEU A 25 -1.56 24.28 -1.60
C LEU A 25 -1.60 25.73 -2.13
N PRO A 26 -1.19 26.76 -1.37
CA PRO A 26 -1.11 28.13 -1.90
C PRO A 26 -0.19 28.26 -3.12
N ILE A 27 0.94 27.53 -3.14
CA ILE A 27 1.84 27.48 -4.29
C ILE A 27 1.14 26.88 -5.50
N ILE A 28 0.45 25.75 -5.32
CA ILE A 28 -0.30 25.09 -6.40
C ILE A 28 -1.36 26.05 -6.97
N GLN A 29 -2.14 26.69 -6.12
CA GLN A 29 -3.20 27.61 -6.50
C GLN A 29 -2.65 28.82 -7.27
N SER A 30 -1.57 29.42 -6.78
CA SER A 30 -0.90 30.55 -7.43
C SER A 30 -0.38 30.18 -8.82
N PHE A 31 0.33 29.04 -8.96
CA PHE A 31 0.95 28.62 -10.21
C PHE A 31 -0.05 28.15 -11.29
N THR A 32 -1.24 27.73 -10.89
CA THR A 32 -2.28 27.25 -11.83
C THR A 32 -3.33 28.31 -12.18
N ALA A 33 -3.39 29.40 -11.45
CA ALA A 33 -4.47 30.39 -11.54
C ALA A 33 -4.69 30.96 -12.95
N SER A 34 -3.60 31.35 -13.66
CA SER A 34 -3.64 31.93 -15.00
C SER A 34 -3.98 30.92 -16.11
N SER A 35 -3.87 29.64 -15.81
CA SER A 35 -4.10 28.54 -16.76
C SER A 35 -5.56 28.08 -16.84
N GLY A 36 -6.47 28.79 -16.16
CA GLY A 36 -7.91 28.50 -16.18
C GLY A 36 -8.26 27.21 -15.41
N ILE A 37 -7.39 26.77 -14.50
CA ILE A 37 -7.57 25.60 -13.64
C ILE A 37 -8.07 26.06 -12.28
N ASN A 38 -9.09 25.41 -11.78
CA ASN A 38 -9.55 25.57 -10.40
C ASN A 38 -8.93 24.49 -9.51
N VAL A 39 -8.52 24.85 -8.28
CA VAL A 39 -8.01 23.90 -7.29
C VAL A 39 -8.83 24.04 -6.01
N ASP A 40 -9.72 23.09 -5.80
CA ASP A 40 -10.60 23.02 -4.65
C ASP A 40 -10.12 21.98 -3.65
N THR A 41 -10.66 22.02 -2.44
CA THR A 41 -10.36 21.06 -1.38
C THR A 41 -11.59 20.28 -0.94
N ARG A 42 -11.36 19.04 -0.48
CA ARG A 42 -12.36 18.20 0.20
C ARG A 42 -11.69 17.53 1.38
N ASP A 43 -12.34 17.61 2.54
CA ASP A 43 -11.79 17.09 3.80
C ASP A 43 -12.14 15.61 4.00
N ILE A 44 -11.15 14.74 3.90
CA ILE A 44 -11.24 13.30 4.16
C ILE A 44 -10.51 12.90 5.46
N SER A 45 -10.13 13.86 6.30
CA SER A 45 -9.50 13.60 7.59
C SER A 45 -10.42 12.78 8.50
N LEU A 46 -9.83 12.13 9.49
CA LEU A 46 -10.61 11.37 10.47
C LEU A 46 -11.61 12.26 11.21
N ALA A 47 -11.19 13.46 11.64
CA ALA A 47 -12.08 14.43 12.29
C ALA A 47 -13.22 14.86 11.36
N GLY A 48 -12.90 15.23 10.10
CA GLY A 48 -13.92 15.62 9.12
C GLY A 48 -14.94 14.53 8.85
N ARG A 49 -14.50 13.27 8.71
CA ARG A 49 -15.41 12.13 8.52
C ARG A 49 -16.29 11.85 9.73
N ILE A 50 -15.79 12.04 10.96
CA ILE A 50 -16.59 11.91 12.17
C ILE A 50 -17.65 13.02 12.22
N ILE A 51 -17.24 14.28 12.07
CA ILE A 51 -18.16 15.43 12.15
C ILE A 51 -19.27 15.29 11.11
N ALA A 52 -18.93 14.96 9.87
CA ALA A 52 -19.90 14.81 8.77
C ALA A 52 -20.95 13.71 9.01
N ASN A 53 -20.60 12.65 9.75
CA ASN A 53 -21.48 11.50 9.96
C ASN A 53 -22.36 11.57 11.24
N PHE A 54 -22.23 12.63 12.04
CA PHE A 54 -23.02 12.85 13.25
C PHE A 54 -23.73 14.21 13.28
N PRO A 55 -24.41 14.65 12.19
CA PRO A 55 -25.00 15.99 12.12
C PRO A 55 -26.09 16.24 13.17
N ASP A 56 -26.80 15.20 13.62
CA ASP A 56 -27.87 15.31 14.58
C ASP A 56 -27.39 15.64 16.00
N TYR A 57 -26.12 15.44 16.29
CA TYR A 57 -25.49 15.76 17.58
C TYR A 57 -24.86 17.17 17.59
N LEU A 58 -24.86 17.88 16.45
CA LEU A 58 -24.11 19.10 16.23
C LEU A 58 -25.04 20.29 15.99
N ASN A 59 -24.62 21.49 16.42
CA ASN A 59 -25.30 22.73 16.06
C ASN A 59 -25.06 23.07 14.58
N GLU A 60 -25.82 24.05 14.04
CA GLU A 60 -25.74 24.42 12.60
C GLU A 60 -24.36 24.87 12.15
N GLU A 61 -23.59 25.56 13.00
CA GLU A 61 -22.27 26.07 12.67
C GLU A 61 -21.21 24.96 12.61
N GLN A 62 -21.44 23.84 13.33
CA GLN A 62 -20.55 22.69 13.39
C GLN A 62 -20.83 21.66 12.29
N ARG A 63 -21.98 21.74 11.63
CA ARG A 63 -22.36 20.78 10.58
C ARG A 63 -21.59 21.03 9.31
N ILE A 64 -21.00 19.96 8.78
CA ILE A 64 -20.30 19.95 7.49
C ILE A 64 -20.88 18.87 6.58
N GLY A 65 -20.70 19.03 5.28
CA GLY A 65 -21.07 17.99 4.30
C GLY A 65 -20.16 16.77 4.36
N ASP A 66 -20.66 15.64 3.91
CA ASP A 66 -19.85 14.41 3.79
C ASP A 66 -19.00 14.48 2.51
N ALA A 67 -17.80 15.03 2.64
CA ALA A 67 -16.84 15.18 1.55
C ALA A 67 -16.42 13.83 0.94
N LEU A 68 -16.33 12.77 1.74
CA LEU A 68 -15.99 11.45 1.23
C LEU A 68 -17.10 10.88 0.35
N ALA A 69 -18.35 11.03 0.76
CA ALA A 69 -19.50 10.62 -0.05
C ALA A 69 -19.57 11.42 -1.36
N GLU A 70 -19.37 12.75 -1.30
CA GLU A 70 -19.31 13.62 -2.49
C GLU A 70 -18.20 13.15 -3.47
N LEU A 71 -17.00 12.90 -2.96
CA LEU A 71 -15.89 12.40 -3.76
C LEU A 71 -16.15 11.01 -4.34
N GLY A 72 -16.87 10.15 -3.61
CA GLY A 72 -17.30 8.84 -4.10
C GLY A 72 -18.23 8.93 -5.30
N GLU A 73 -19.13 9.90 -5.33
CA GLU A 73 -19.99 10.16 -6.51
C GLU A 73 -19.19 10.81 -7.63
N LEU A 74 -18.32 11.77 -7.33
CA LEU A 74 -17.43 12.39 -8.31
C LEU A 74 -16.52 11.34 -8.99
N ALA A 75 -15.97 10.39 -8.25
CA ALA A 75 -15.11 9.32 -8.77
C ALA A 75 -15.79 8.46 -9.86
N LYS A 76 -17.12 8.49 -9.94
CA LYS A 76 -17.91 7.77 -10.95
C LYS A 76 -18.16 8.62 -12.21
N THR A 77 -17.58 9.80 -12.32
CA THR A 77 -17.78 10.73 -13.41
C THR A 77 -16.47 11.00 -14.18
N PRO A 78 -16.55 11.43 -15.45
CA PRO A 78 -15.37 11.79 -16.22
C PRO A 78 -14.69 13.09 -15.76
N GLU A 79 -15.36 13.92 -14.98
CA GLU A 79 -14.85 15.19 -14.46
C GLU A 79 -13.93 14.99 -13.24
N ALA A 80 -13.89 13.80 -12.66
CA ALA A 80 -13.08 13.52 -11.49
C ALA A 80 -11.59 13.74 -11.79
N ASN A 81 -10.95 14.58 -10.98
CA ASN A 81 -9.51 14.76 -10.94
C ASN A 81 -9.12 15.00 -9.48
N ILE A 82 -8.76 13.93 -8.79
CA ILE A 82 -8.62 13.92 -7.34
C ILE A 82 -7.19 13.55 -6.97
N ILE A 83 -6.49 14.46 -6.28
CA ILE A 83 -5.21 14.17 -5.61
C ILE A 83 -5.51 13.74 -4.18
N LYS A 84 -5.35 12.45 -3.92
CA LYS A 84 -5.64 11.84 -2.63
C LYS A 84 -4.37 11.69 -1.81
N LEU A 85 -4.28 12.44 -0.71
CA LEU A 85 -3.19 12.33 0.25
C LEU A 85 -3.40 11.15 1.22
N PRO A 86 -2.33 10.68 1.91
CA PRO A 86 -2.46 9.68 2.96
C PRO A 86 -3.41 10.12 4.06
N ASN A 87 -4.27 9.24 4.52
CA ASN A 87 -5.23 9.48 5.59
C ASN A 87 -5.13 8.40 6.66
N ILE A 88 -5.60 8.70 7.88
CA ILE A 88 -5.64 7.74 8.97
C ILE A 88 -6.64 6.62 8.65
N SER A 89 -6.13 5.37 8.68
CA SER A 89 -6.95 4.15 8.75
C SER A 89 -7.20 3.85 10.24
N ALA A 90 -8.31 4.38 10.77
CA ALA A 90 -8.52 4.50 12.20
C ALA A 90 -8.68 3.15 12.91
N SER A 91 -7.82 2.87 13.89
CA SER A 91 -8.06 1.88 14.95
C SER A 91 -9.08 2.40 15.95
N VAL A 92 -9.64 1.51 16.79
CA VAL A 92 -10.55 1.93 17.85
C VAL A 92 -9.92 2.96 18.81
N PRO A 93 -8.67 2.78 19.30
CA PRO A 93 -8.02 3.79 20.11
C PRO A 93 -7.87 5.15 19.43
N GLN A 94 -7.52 5.19 18.14
CA GLN A 94 -7.41 6.43 17.37
C GLN A 94 -8.78 7.10 17.20
N LEU A 95 -9.82 6.32 16.92
CA LEU A 95 -11.19 6.80 16.83
C LEU A 95 -11.64 7.45 18.17
N GLN A 96 -11.42 6.76 19.29
CA GLN A 96 -11.75 7.26 20.64
C GLN A 96 -10.96 8.52 20.98
N ALA A 97 -9.68 8.59 20.63
CA ALA A 97 -8.84 9.77 20.85
C ALA A 97 -9.35 10.97 20.04
N THR A 98 -9.76 10.76 18.79
CA THR A 98 -10.34 11.81 17.93
C THR A 98 -11.66 12.32 18.51
N ILE A 99 -12.57 11.42 18.91
CA ILE A 99 -13.84 11.78 19.55
C ILE A 99 -13.59 12.65 20.79
N LYS A 100 -12.67 12.23 21.64
CA LYS A 100 -12.32 12.97 22.86
C LYS A 100 -11.76 14.36 22.57
N GLU A 101 -10.90 14.49 21.56
CA GLU A 101 -10.38 15.79 21.14
C GLU A 101 -11.52 16.69 20.64
N LEU A 102 -12.38 16.19 19.76
CA LEU A 102 -13.53 16.94 19.24
C LEU A 102 -14.49 17.37 20.36
N GLN A 103 -14.79 16.47 21.31
CA GLN A 103 -15.60 16.81 22.49
C GLN A 103 -14.97 17.93 23.33
N SER A 104 -13.64 17.93 23.50
CA SER A 104 -12.92 18.99 24.21
C SER A 104 -13.01 20.35 23.53
N LYS A 105 -13.26 20.35 22.22
CA LYS A 105 -13.48 21.54 21.38
C LYS A 105 -14.96 21.92 21.25
N GLY A 106 -15.85 21.28 22.02
CA GLY A 106 -17.26 21.63 22.08
C GLY A 106 -18.17 20.91 21.09
N TYR A 107 -17.70 19.88 20.41
CA TYR A 107 -18.54 19.01 19.57
C TYR A 107 -19.27 18.00 20.45
N ALA A 108 -20.59 18.00 20.48
CA ALA A 108 -21.42 17.14 21.34
C ALA A 108 -21.55 15.71 20.79
N LEU A 109 -20.45 15.11 20.34
CA LEU A 109 -20.40 13.79 19.73
C LEU A 109 -20.61 12.67 20.76
N PRO A 110 -21.31 11.57 20.41
CA PRO A 110 -21.44 10.42 21.30
C PRO A 110 -20.10 9.67 21.41
N ASN A 111 -19.88 8.99 22.54
CA ASN A 111 -18.73 8.10 22.69
C ASN A 111 -18.88 6.87 21.77
N TYR A 112 -17.75 6.27 21.37
CA TYR A 112 -17.77 4.97 20.70
C TYR A 112 -18.18 3.88 21.70
N PRO A 113 -19.31 3.18 21.51
CA PRO A 113 -19.73 2.13 22.42
C PRO A 113 -18.99 0.83 22.08
N GLU A 114 -18.13 0.35 22.97
CA GLU A 114 -17.45 -0.94 22.79
C GLU A 114 -18.48 -2.08 22.84
N GLU A 115 -19.37 -2.05 23.83
CA GLU A 115 -20.56 -2.90 23.91
C GLU A 115 -21.80 -2.03 23.66
N ALA A 116 -22.59 -2.38 22.65
CA ALA A 116 -23.81 -1.67 22.28
C ALA A 116 -25.03 -2.44 22.82
N ASN A 117 -25.61 -1.95 23.92
CA ASN A 117 -26.69 -2.61 24.62
C ASN A 117 -28.07 -2.05 24.26
N THR A 118 -28.14 -0.80 23.79
CA THR A 118 -29.37 -0.14 23.36
C THR A 118 -29.40 0.01 21.84
N ASP A 119 -30.57 0.26 21.27
CA ASP A 119 -30.70 0.49 19.82
C ASP A 119 -30.03 1.80 19.39
N GLU A 120 -29.98 2.81 20.25
CA GLU A 120 -29.22 4.04 20.03
C GLU A 120 -27.71 3.76 19.99
N GLU A 121 -27.17 3.03 20.96
CA GLU A 121 -25.77 2.62 20.99
C GLU A 121 -25.37 1.77 19.75
N LYS A 122 -26.27 0.88 19.31
CA LYS A 122 -26.07 0.09 18.09
C LYS A 122 -26.01 0.98 16.85
N ALA A 123 -26.87 2.00 16.74
CA ALA A 123 -26.86 2.95 15.64
C ALA A 123 -25.57 3.80 15.64
N VAL A 124 -25.17 4.32 16.79
CA VAL A 124 -23.92 5.05 16.98
C VAL A 124 -22.71 4.18 16.61
N LYS A 125 -22.66 2.94 17.11
CA LYS A 125 -21.60 1.99 16.77
C LYS A 125 -21.53 1.71 15.27
N ALA A 126 -22.66 1.46 14.64
CA ALA A 126 -22.74 1.20 13.21
C ALA A 126 -22.24 2.40 12.37
N THR A 127 -22.49 3.63 12.81
CA THR A 127 -21.97 4.84 12.16
C THR A 127 -20.46 4.93 12.30
N TYR A 128 -19.90 4.75 13.49
CA TYR A 128 -18.45 4.76 13.70
C TYR A 128 -17.74 3.59 13.00
N ASP A 129 -18.36 2.44 12.93
CA ASP A 129 -17.80 1.27 12.25
C ASP A 129 -17.63 1.47 10.73
N LYS A 130 -18.41 2.37 10.11
CA LYS A 130 -18.20 2.81 8.71
C LYS A 130 -16.98 3.72 8.55
N ILE A 131 -16.61 4.45 9.59
CA ILE A 131 -15.47 5.40 9.59
C ILE A 131 -14.16 4.68 9.95
N LYS A 132 -14.26 3.63 10.76
CA LYS A 132 -13.14 2.83 11.26
C LYS A 132 -12.43 2.07 10.14
N GLY A 133 -11.13 1.87 10.28
CA GLY A 133 -10.32 1.11 9.34
C GLY A 133 -10.10 1.85 8.01
N SER A 134 -9.93 1.10 6.93
CA SER A 134 -9.71 1.64 5.59
C SER A 134 -11.01 2.06 4.93
N ALA A 135 -11.62 3.15 5.40
CA ALA A 135 -12.91 3.62 4.92
C ALA A 135 -12.84 4.44 3.61
N VAL A 136 -11.71 5.10 3.34
CA VAL A 136 -11.56 6.03 2.20
C VAL A 136 -11.30 5.31 0.88
N ASN A 137 -10.31 4.42 0.84
CA ASN A 137 -9.90 3.75 -0.40
C ASN A 137 -11.03 2.99 -1.11
N PRO A 138 -11.89 2.22 -0.42
CA PRO A 138 -12.98 1.52 -1.08
C PRO A 138 -14.00 2.44 -1.77
N VAL A 139 -14.12 3.68 -1.32
CA VAL A 139 -15.04 4.68 -1.89
C VAL A 139 -14.45 5.33 -3.14
N LEU A 140 -13.15 5.66 -3.12
CA LEU A 140 -12.51 6.44 -4.18
C LEU A 140 -11.92 5.59 -5.32
N ARG A 141 -11.56 4.34 -5.06
CA ARG A 141 -10.88 3.47 -6.05
C ARG A 141 -11.86 2.84 -7.04
N GLU A 142 -12.53 3.68 -7.83
CA GLU A 142 -13.42 3.27 -8.92
C GLU A 142 -12.65 3.04 -10.24
N GLY A 143 -11.44 2.51 -10.14
CA GLY A 143 -10.56 2.22 -11.28
C GLY A 143 -9.47 1.24 -10.94
N ASN A 144 -8.80 0.74 -11.97
CA ASN A 144 -7.63 -0.13 -11.84
C ASN A 144 -6.35 0.69 -11.66
N SER A 145 -5.28 0.06 -11.19
CA SER A 145 -4.04 0.72 -10.83
C SER A 145 -3.11 0.85 -12.04
N ASP A 146 -2.49 2.02 -12.23
CA ASP A 146 -1.35 2.28 -13.11
C ASP A 146 -0.20 2.79 -12.25
N ARG A 147 0.79 1.94 -12.00
CA ARG A 147 1.98 2.28 -11.22
C ARG A 147 3.22 2.26 -12.07
N ARG A 148 3.96 3.38 -12.08
CA ARG A 148 5.17 3.56 -12.88
C ARG A 148 6.11 4.58 -12.23
N ALA A 149 7.41 4.48 -12.53
CA ALA A 149 8.38 5.48 -12.14
C ALA A 149 8.26 6.70 -13.07
N PRO A 150 8.15 7.94 -12.56
CA PRO A 150 8.23 9.14 -13.39
C PRO A 150 9.65 9.31 -13.95
N LEU A 151 9.74 10.02 -15.08
CA LEU A 151 11.02 10.21 -15.79
C LEU A 151 12.06 10.92 -14.92
N SER A 152 11.66 11.92 -14.16
CA SER A 152 12.52 12.64 -13.21
C SER A 152 13.15 11.70 -12.17
N VAL A 153 12.38 10.77 -11.62
CA VAL A 153 12.86 9.77 -10.64
C VAL A 153 13.78 8.74 -11.30
N LYS A 154 13.43 8.23 -12.49
CA LYS A 154 14.29 7.32 -13.24
C LYS A 154 15.65 7.94 -13.56
N ASN A 155 15.67 9.18 -14.04
CA ASN A 155 16.89 9.90 -14.35
C ASN A 155 17.75 10.15 -13.11
N TYR A 156 17.12 10.52 -11.99
CA TYR A 156 17.82 10.65 -10.72
C TYR A 156 18.44 9.33 -10.25
N ALA A 157 17.71 8.23 -10.29
CA ALA A 157 18.21 6.92 -9.89
C ALA A 157 19.39 6.44 -10.75
N LYS A 158 19.39 6.73 -12.04
CA LYS A 158 20.52 6.43 -12.94
C LYS A 158 21.77 7.24 -12.60
N LYS A 159 21.62 8.51 -12.23
CA LYS A 159 22.74 9.39 -11.81
C LYS A 159 23.23 9.08 -10.40
N ASN A 160 22.34 8.61 -9.53
CA ASN A 160 22.60 8.35 -8.10
C ASN A 160 22.17 6.91 -7.76
N PRO A 161 22.83 5.90 -8.32
CA PRO A 161 22.41 4.51 -8.14
C PRO A 161 22.52 4.10 -6.67
N HIS A 162 21.49 3.41 -6.18
CA HIS A 162 21.53 2.80 -4.87
C HIS A 162 22.49 1.59 -4.88
N SER A 163 22.96 1.18 -3.70
CA SER A 163 23.81 0.00 -3.60
C SER A 163 22.99 -1.29 -3.75
N MET A 164 23.48 -2.18 -4.60
CA MET A 164 23.03 -3.57 -4.71
C MET A 164 24.12 -4.47 -4.15
N GLY A 165 23.76 -5.55 -3.47
CA GLY A 165 24.72 -6.55 -3.01
C GLY A 165 25.33 -7.33 -4.18
N ALA A 166 26.58 -7.76 -4.03
CA ALA A 166 27.21 -8.65 -5.01
C ALA A 166 26.65 -10.06 -4.89
N TRP A 167 26.08 -10.59 -5.97
CA TRP A 167 25.56 -11.95 -6.00
C TRP A 167 26.68 -12.97 -6.31
N SER A 168 26.61 -14.11 -5.62
CA SER A 168 27.49 -15.26 -5.87
C SER A 168 26.70 -16.40 -6.52
N ALA A 169 27.32 -17.05 -7.51
CA ALA A 169 26.80 -18.27 -8.13
C ALA A 169 26.67 -19.42 -7.10
N ASP A 170 27.49 -19.40 -6.04
CA ASP A 170 27.49 -20.39 -4.99
C ASP A 170 26.49 -20.09 -3.85
N SER A 171 25.70 -19.01 -3.95
CA SER A 171 24.71 -18.67 -2.93
C SER A 171 23.72 -19.83 -2.72
N LYS A 172 23.51 -20.17 -1.45
CA LYS A 172 22.53 -21.18 -1.03
C LYS A 172 21.15 -20.61 -0.77
N SER A 173 20.98 -19.28 -0.96
CA SER A 173 19.69 -18.63 -0.77
C SER A 173 18.66 -19.14 -1.75
N HIS A 174 17.46 -19.42 -1.26
CA HIS A 174 16.35 -19.94 -2.06
C HIS A 174 15.01 -19.72 -1.35
N VAL A 175 13.93 -19.84 -2.12
CA VAL A 175 12.54 -19.82 -1.64
C VAL A 175 12.05 -21.26 -1.47
N SER A 176 11.27 -21.51 -0.44
CA SER A 176 10.51 -22.75 -0.29
C SER A 176 9.02 -22.47 -0.08
N SER A 177 8.17 -23.31 -0.66
CA SER A 177 6.72 -23.26 -0.57
C SER A 177 6.15 -24.67 -0.46
N MET A 178 4.87 -24.77 -0.12
CA MET A 178 4.18 -26.06 -0.08
C MET A 178 4.03 -26.62 -1.51
N ASP A 179 4.08 -27.94 -1.61
CA ASP A 179 3.93 -28.65 -2.89
C ASP A 179 2.45 -28.92 -3.22
N ASP A 180 1.59 -29.01 -2.19
CA ASP A 180 0.17 -29.32 -2.30
C ASP A 180 -0.58 -28.88 -1.04
N LYS A 181 -1.94 -28.84 -1.11
CA LYS A 181 -2.85 -28.49 0.00
C LYS A 181 -2.65 -27.09 0.59
N ASP A 182 -1.98 -26.23 -0.16
CA ASP A 182 -1.98 -24.79 0.01
C ASP A 182 -3.20 -24.16 -0.71
N PHE A 183 -3.34 -22.86 -0.63
CA PHE A 183 -4.45 -22.19 -1.31
C PHE A 183 -4.42 -22.40 -2.82
N PHE A 184 -3.25 -22.31 -3.45
CA PHE A 184 -3.09 -22.57 -4.88
C PHE A 184 -3.59 -23.98 -5.28
N GLY A 185 -3.14 -25.00 -4.56
CA GLY A 185 -3.44 -26.39 -4.92
C GLY A 185 -4.90 -26.81 -4.70
N SER A 186 -5.59 -26.14 -3.76
CA SER A 186 -6.99 -26.42 -3.41
C SER A 186 -8.00 -25.53 -4.14
N GLU A 187 -7.55 -24.43 -4.78
CA GLU A 187 -8.42 -23.42 -5.35
C GLU A 187 -9.37 -23.98 -6.43
N LYS A 188 -10.62 -23.66 -6.29
CA LYS A 188 -11.68 -23.88 -7.29
C LYS A 188 -12.29 -22.53 -7.65
N SER A 189 -12.64 -22.33 -8.91
CA SER A 189 -13.18 -21.06 -9.40
C SER A 189 -14.28 -21.30 -10.42
N VAL A 190 -15.25 -20.39 -10.49
CA VAL A 190 -16.33 -20.41 -11.46
C VAL A 190 -16.79 -19.01 -11.79
N THR A 191 -17.15 -18.78 -13.06
CA THR A 191 -17.83 -17.56 -13.51
C THR A 191 -19.35 -17.75 -13.35
N ILE A 192 -20.02 -16.78 -12.73
CA ILE A 192 -21.45 -16.82 -12.45
C ILE A 192 -22.26 -16.50 -13.71
N GLU A 193 -23.23 -17.36 -14.02
CA GLU A 193 -24.22 -17.12 -15.10
C GLU A 193 -25.50 -16.52 -14.51
N GLY A 194 -25.70 -15.22 -14.74
CA GLY A 194 -26.83 -14.47 -14.18
C GLY A 194 -26.60 -14.02 -12.73
N ALA A 195 -27.16 -12.86 -12.38
CA ALA A 195 -27.08 -12.35 -11.02
C ALA A 195 -27.82 -13.27 -10.04
N THR A 196 -27.20 -13.53 -8.88
CA THR A 196 -27.76 -14.39 -7.83
C THR A 196 -27.32 -13.91 -6.44
N GLU A 197 -27.83 -14.55 -5.40
CA GLU A 197 -27.30 -14.45 -4.04
C GLU A 197 -26.67 -15.78 -3.64
N VAL A 198 -25.60 -15.72 -2.87
CA VAL A 198 -24.94 -16.91 -2.34
C VAL A 198 -24.70 -16.78 -0.84
N SER A 199 -24.71 -17.92 -0.14
CA SER A 199 -24.26 -18.04 1.25
C SER A 199 -23.07 -18.98 1.36
N ILE A 200 -22.28 -18.86 2.43
CA ILE A 200 -21.21 -19.80 2.75
C ILE A 200 -21.71 -20.67 3.93
N GLU A 201 -21.79 -21.96 3.72
CA GLU A 201 -22.28 -22.92 4.68
C GLU A 201 -21.20 -23.97 5.02
N PHE A 202 -21.05 -24.27 6.29
CA PHE A 202 -20.29 -25.43 6.75
C PHE A 202 -21.26 -26.60 6.99
N VAL A 203 -20.92 -27.78 6.48
CA VAL A 203 -21.66 -29.03 6.65
C VAL A 203 -20.77 -30.01 7.39
N GLY A 204 -21.10 -30.30 8.64
CA GLY A 204 -20.36 -31.27 9.47
C GLY A 204 -20.52 -32.71 8.96
N LYS A 205 -19.62 -33.61 9.38
CA LYS A 205 -19.68 -35.04 9.05
C LYS A 205 -20.97 -35.73 9.54
N ASP A 206 -21.65 -35.13 10.52
CA ASP A 206 -22.96 -35.54 11.01
C ASP A 206 -24.14 -34.95 10.20
N GLY A 207 -23.86 -34.16 9.17
CA GLY A 207 -24.85 -33.48 8.35
C GLY A 207 -25.42 -32.19 8.95
N ALA A 208 -24.93 -31.77 10.13
CA ALA A 208 -25.33 -30.49 10.73
C ALA A 208 -24.78 -29.32 9.88
N LYS A 209 -25.62 -28.33 9.64
CA LYS A 209 -25.28 -27.14 8.87
C LYS A 209 -25.08 -25.93 9.76
N LYS A 210 -24.02 -25.15 9.52
CA LYS A 210 -23.74 -23.86 10.15
C LYS A 210 -23.49 -22.82 9.06
N THR A 211 -24.26 -21.74 9.04
CA THR A 211 -24.00 -20.62 8.14
C THR A 211 -22.75 -19.86 8.61
N LEU A 212 -21.69 -19.84 7.82
CA LEU A 212 -20.48 -19.08 8.06
C LEU A 212 -20.65 -17.65 7.60
N LYS A 213 -21.31 -17.43 6.47
CA LYS A 213 -21.65 -16.12 5.94
C LYS A 213 -23.09 -16.11 5.42
N PRO A 214 -23.95 -15.19 5.89
CA PRO A 214 -25.28 -14.99 5.35
C PRO A 214 -25.27 -14.61 3.87
N ALA A 215 -26.42 -14.73 3.23
CA ALA A 215 -26.58 -14.44 1.81
C ALA A 215 -26.07 -13.04 1.43
N PHE A 216 -25.33 -12.98 0.32
CA PHE A 216 -24.85 -11.75 -0.31
C PHE A 216 -24.94 -11.87 -1.83
N ALA A 217 -25.09 -10.71 -2.49
CA ALA A 217 -25.34 -10.65 -3.92
C ALA A 217 -24.05 -10.86 -4.75
N LEU A 218 -24.20 -11.60 -5.86
CA LEU A 218 -23.25 -11.70 -6.95
C LEU A 218 -23.89 -11.15 -8.23
N GLN A 219 -23.09 -10.52 -9.06
CA GLN A 219 -23.51 -10.01 -10.37
C GLN A 219 -23.33 -11.08 -11.46
N ASP A 220 -23.99 -10.86 -12.60
CA ASP A 220 -23.73 -11.65 -13.79
C ASP A 220 -22.26 -11.56 -14.21
N LYS A 221 -21.68 -12.67 -14.64
CA LYS A 221 -20.28 -12.83 -15.05
C LYS A 221 -19.24 -12.57 -13.96
N GLU A 222 -19.63 -12.46 -12.70
CA GLU A 222 -18.69 -12.35 -11.58
C GLU A 222 -17.92 -13.65 -11.41
N ILE A 223 -16.62 -13.58 -11.15
CA ILE A 223 -15.80 -14.75 -10.80
C ILE A 223 -15.84 -14.93 -9.30
N ILE A 224 -16.04 -16.15 -8.84
CA ILE A 224 -15.89 -16.53 -7.44
C ILE A 224 -14.88 -17.68 -7.29
N ASP A 225 -14.09 -17.64 -6.21
CA ASP A 225 -13.08 -18.63 -5.87
C ASP A 225 -13.28 -19.14 -4.46
N ALA A 226 -12.98 -20.42 -4.25
CA ALA A 226 -12.90 -21.02 -2.92
C ALA A 226 -11.62 -21.84 -2.79
N SER A 227 -10.85 -21.61 -1.71
CA SER A 227 -9.60 -22.30 -1.45
C SER A 227 -9.40 -22.62 0.03
N VAL A 228 -8.51 -23.58 0.34
CA VAL A 228 -8.24 -24.05 1.68
C VAL A 228 -6.74 -24.23 1.89
N MET A 229 -6.22 -23.68 3.00
CA MET A 229 -4.92 -24.06 3.55
C MET A 229 -5.13 -25.20 4.55
N ASN A 230 -4.59 -26.38 4.25
CA ASN A 230 -4.70 -27.51 5.15
C ASN A 230 -3.66 -27.40 6.28
N LYS A 231 -4.13 -27.34 7.51
CA LYS A 231 -3.30 -27.16 8.71
C LYS A 231 -2.25 -28.27 8.88
N ALA A 232 -2.63 -29.53 8.67
CA ALA A 232 -1.71 -30.65 8.86
C ALA A 232 -0.57 -30.61 7.84
N ALA A 233 -0.88 -30.32 6.58
CA ALA A 233 0.11 -30.16 5.52
C ALA A 233 1.02 -28.94 5.78
N LEU A 234 0.47 -27.82 6.25
CA LEU A 234 1.22 -26.62 6.62
C LEU A 234 2.22 -26.90 7.77
N VAL A 235 1.78 -27.59 8.82
CA VAL A 235 2.66 -27.96 9.94
C VAL A 235 3.79 -28.89 9.47
N ALA A 236 3.47 -29.89 8.66
CA ALA A 236 4.47 -30.80 8.10
C ALA A 236 5.47 -30.05 7.18
N PHE A 237 4.99 -29.07 6.41
CA PHE A 237 5.86 -28.20 5.61
C PHE A 237 6.85 -27.44 6.52
N PHE A 238 6.39 -26.78 7.58
CA PHE A 238 7.28 -26.08 8.50
C PHE A 238 8.30 -27.00 9.16
N GLU A 239 7.90 -28.18 9.63
CA GLU A 239 8.83 -29.17 10.22
C GLU A 239 9.92 -29.59 9.22
N LYS A 240 9.54 -29.89 7.98
CA LYS A 240 10.45 -30.26 6.90
C LYS A 240 11.43 -29.11 6.59
N GLU A 241 10.94 -27.89 6.43
CA GLU A 241 11.75 -26.77 5.99
C GLU A 241 12.69 -26.26 7.10
N ILE A 242 12.28 -26.31 8.37
CA ILE A 242 13.15 -26.03 9.53
C ILE A 242 14.29 -27.02 9.59
N ALA A 243 14.00 -28.32 9.47
CA ALA A 243 15.04 -29.37 9.46
C ALA A 243 16.01 -29.19 8.28
N SER A 244 15.49 -28.91 7.11
CA SER A 244 16.28 -28.68 5.89
C SER A 244 17.16 -27.43 5.99
N ALA A 245 16.69 -26.33 6.58
CA ALA A 245 17.50 -25.14 6.79
C ALA A 245 18.69 -25.40 7.72
N LYS A 246 18.46 -26.21 8.77
CA LYS A 246 19.50 -26.64 9.70
C LYS A 246 20.56 -27.47 8.99
N GLU A 247 20.16 -28.45 8.18
CA GLU A 247 21.07 -29.33 7.43
C GLU A 247 21.91 -28.51 6.42
N GLN A 248 21.31 -27.57 5.73
CA GLN A 248 22.00 -26.71 4.76
C GLN A 248 22.88 -25.63 5.41
N GLY A 249 22.68 -25.32 6.68
CA GLY A 249 23.43 -24.32 7.44
C GLY A 249 23.11 -22.90 6.99
N VAL A 250 21.87 -22.64 6.60
CA VAL A 250 21.35 -21.32 6.17
C VAL A 250 20.43 -20.71 7.22
N LEU A 251 20.20 -19.40 7.15
CA LEU A 251 19.16 -18.75 7.95
C LEU A 251 17.77 -19.22 7.51
N LEU A 252 16.85 -19.21 8.44
CA LEU A 252 15.43 -19.45 8.20
C LEU A 252 14.66 -18.15 8.30
N SER A 253 13.83 -17.84 7.32
CA SER A 253 12.91 -16.71 7.36
C SER A 253 11.53 -17.10 6.84
N LEU A 254 10.50 -16.44 7.36
CA LEU A 254 9.11 -16.58 6.93
C LEU A 254 8.65 -15.26 6.35
N HIS A 255 7.96 -15.29 5.20
CA HIS A 255 7.46 -14.13 4.50
C HIS A 255 6.00 -14.35 4.11
N MET A 256 5.12 -13.42 4.48
CA MET A 256 3.68 -13.54 4.28
C MET A 256 3.03 -12.18 4.09
N LYS A 257 1.78 -12.18 3.62
CA LYS A 257 0.97 -10.97 3.42
C LYS A 257 0.17 -10.56 4.67
N ALA A 258 0.72 -10.73 5.86
CA ALA A 258 0.00 -10.72 7.14
C ALA A 258 -0.78 -9.44 7.47
N THR A 259 -0.44 -8.29 6.90
CA THR A 259 -1.18 -7.04 7.15
C THR A 259 -2.43 -6.88 6.27
N MET A 260 -2.45 -7.48 5.09
CA MET A 260 -3.62 -7.51 4.21
C MET A 260 -4.51 -8.71 4.55
N MET A 261 -3.90 -9.91 4.73
CA MET A 261 -4.58 -11.19 5.04
C MET A 261 -4.80 -11.35 6.54
N LYS A 262 -5.54 -10.44 7.15
CA LYS A 262 -5.68 -10.29 8.62
C LYS A 262 -6.29 -11.49 9.35
N VAL A 263 -6.96 -12.39 8.65
CA VAL A 263 -7.58 -13.59 9.25
C VAL A 263 -6.68 -14.81 9.03
N SER A 264 -6.27 -15.09 7.78
CA SER A 264 -5.51 -16.30 7.44
C SER A 264 -4.07 -16.24 7.90
N ASP A 265 -3.35 -15.18 7.61
CA ASP A 265 -1.90 -15.14 7.73
C ASP A 265 -1.38 -15.09 9.16
N PRO A 266 -2.02 -14.42 10.14
CA PRO A 266 -1.62 -14.57 11.54
C PRO A 266 -1.73 -15.99 12.06
N VAL A 267 -2.70 -16.78 11.60
CA VAL A 267 -2.86 -18.19 11.98
C VAL A 267 -1.74 -19.04 11.37
N ILE A 268 -1.42 -18.84 10.11
CA ILE A 268 -0.27 -19.48 9.43
C ILE A 268 1.02 -19.15 10.18
N PHE A 269 1.22 -17.88 10.53
CA PHE A 269 2.36 -17.43 11.32
C PHE A 269 2.45 -18.10 12.68
N GLY A 270 1.33 -18.20 13.41
CA GLY A 270 1.22 -18.87 14.69
C GLY A 270 1.61 -20.35 14.61
N HIS A 271 1.29 -21.04 13.52
CA HIS A 271 1.74 -22.42 13.28
C HIS A 271 3.25 -22.49 13.11
N ALA A 272 3.88 -21.60 12.38
CA ALA A 272 5.34 -21.54 12.26
C ALA A 272 6.01 -21.31 13.62
N VAL A 273 5.49 -20.40 14.43
CA VAL A 273 5.98 -20.14 15.80
C VAL A 273 5.87 -21.41 16.66
N LYS A 274 4.72 -22.07 16.65
CA LYS A 274 4.53 -23.33 17.42
C LYS A 274 5.48 -24.43 16.99
N VAL A 275 5.73 -24.58 15.70
CA VAL A 275 6.63 -25.63 15.19
C VAL A 275 8.07 -25.30 15.53
N TYR A 276 8.52 -24.08 15.37
CA TYR A 276 9.89 -23.69 15.67
C TYR A 276 10.22 -23.81 17.17
N TYR A 277 9.31 -23.39 18.05
CA TYR A 277 9.45 -23.39 19.51
C TYR A 277 8.72 -24.56 20.17
N LYS A 278 8.49 -25.68 19.47
CA LYS A 278 7.63 -26.79 19.91
C LYS A 278 7.94 -27.31 21.31
N ASP A 279 9.22 -27.42 21.69
CA ASP A 279 9.62 -27.94 22.98
C ASP A 279 9.26 -26.99 24.13
N VAL A 280 9.33 -25.68 23.89
CA VAL A 280 8.90 -24.64 24.85
C VAL A 280 7.38 -24.68 25.04
N PHE A 281 6.62 -24.77 23.93
CA PHE A 281 5.17 -24.90 24.01
C PHE A 281 4.70 -26.22 24.64
N ALA A 282 5.44 -27.31 24.43
CA ALA A 282 5.16 -28.58 25.10
C ALA A 282 5.39 -28.48 26.60
N LYS A 283 6.42 -27.75 27.04
CA LYS A 283 6.78 -27.62 28.47
C LYS A 283 5.92 -26.61 29.22
N HIS A 284 5.61 -25.45 28.57
CA HIS A 284 4.97 -24.30 29.20
C HIS A 284 3.57 -24.01 28.68
N GLY A 285 2.99 -24.83 27.80
CA GLY A 285 1.73 -24.55 27.08
C GLY A 285 0.55 -24.28 28.01
N GLN A 286 0.43 -24.98 29.15
CA GLN A 286 -0.63 -24.70 30.11
C GLN A 286 -0.50 -23.29 30.70
N LEU A 287 0.70 -22.90 31.14
CA LEU A 287 0.97 -21.57 31.67
C LEU A 287 0.72 -20.47 30.59
N PHE A 288 1.12 -20.71 29.35
CA PHE A 288 0.89 -19.79 28.26
C PHE A 288 -0.60 -19.58 27.99
N ASN A 289 -1.41 -20.64 28.07
CA ASN A 289 -2.87 -20.51 27.97
C ASN A 289 -3.46 -19.69 29.13
N GLU A 290 -2.98 -19.94 30.36
CA GLU A 290 -3.41 -19.19 31.56
C GLU A 290 -3.03 -17.71 31.47
N LEU A 291 -1.90 -17.37 30.86
CA LEU A 291 -1.44 -16.00 30.61
C LEU A 291 -2.12 -15.33 29.41
N GLY A 292 -2.90 -16.08 28.65
CA GLY A 292 -3.55 -15.58 27.44
C GLY A 292 -2.55 -15.26 26.32
N VAL A 293 -1.52 -16.10 26.14
CA VAL A 293 -0.58 -15.99 25.01
C VAL A 293 -1.31 -16.32 23.71
N ASP A 294 -1.25 -15.42 22.76
CA ASP A 294 -1.70 -15.65 21.38
C ASP A 294 -0.49 -15.77 20.44
N VAL A 295 -0.21 -17.00 19.99
CA VAL A 295 0.90 -17.28 19.08
C VAL A 295 0.76 -16.62 17.72
N ASN A 296 -0.46 -16.24 17.33
CA ASN A 296 -0.70 -15.53 16.07
C ASN A 296 -0.09 -14.11 16.08
N ASN A 297 0.22 -13.59 17.27
CA ASN A 297 0.98 -12.36 17.46
C ASN A 297 2.52 -12.59 17.50
N GLY A 298 2.96 -13.84 17.40
CA GLY A 298 4.38 -14.22 17.37
C GLY A 298 4.99 -14.49 18.74
N ILE A 299 6.30 -14.79 18.73
CA ILE A 299 7.04 -15.05 19.98
C ILE A 299 7.13 -13.80 20.86
N GLY A 300 6.96 -12.62 20.28
CA GLY A 300 6.89 -11.34 21.01
C GLY A 300 5.77 -11.32 22.05
N ASP A 301 4.64 -11.99 21.78
CA ASP A 301 3.54 -12.06 22.73
C ASP A 301 3.90 -12.93 23.95
N VAL A 302 4.66 -14.00 23.73
CA VAL A 302 5.20 -14.81 24.86
C VAL A 302 6.07 -13.94 25.76
N TYR A 303 7.03 -13.19 25.20
CA TYR A 303 7.90 -12.30 25.98
C TYR A 303 7.09 -11.22 26.73
N ALA A 304 6.08 -10.65 26.10
CA ALA A 304 5.22 -9.65 26.73
C ALA A 304 4.42 -10.22 27.91
N LYS A 305 3.86 -11.41 27.77
CA LYS A 305 3.01 -12.05 28.79
C LYS A 305 3.82 -12.57 29.98
N ILE A 306 5.00 -13.17 29.73
CA ILE A 306 5.87 -13.66 30.82
C ILE A 306 6.55 -12.53 31.60
N ALA A 307 6.56 -11.30 31.08
CA ALA A 307 7.11 -10.15 31.79
C ALA A 307 6.45 -9.87 33.14
N ALA A 308 5.20 -10.27 33.32
CA ALA A 308 4.44 -10.13 34.58
C ALA A 308 4.70 -11.26 35.59
N LEU A 309 5.44 -12.31 35.22
CA LEU A 309 5.71 -13.45 36.09
C LEU A 309 6.80 -13.11 37.13
N PRO A 310 6.88 -13.91 38.25
CA PRO A 310 8.02 -13.90 39.14
C PRO A 310 9.34 -14.12 38.37
N GLN A 311 10.39 -13.46 38.82
CA GLN A 311 11.66 -13.38 38.08
C GLN A 311 12.29 -14.78 37.81
N ASP A 312 12.18 -15.70 38.73
CA ASP A 312 12.67 -17.08 38.60
C ASP A 312 11.92 -17.87 37.51
N GLN A 313 10.60 -17.73 37.46
CA GLN A 313 9.77 -18.37 36.44
C GLN A 313 10.05 -17.75 35.05
N LYS A 314 10.09 -16.42 34.99
CA LYS A 314 10.44 -15.71 33.75
C LYS A 314 11.80 -16.17 33.23
N GLN A 315 12.83 -16.18 34.04
CA GLN A 315 14.19 -16.59 33.65
C GLN A 315 14.24 -18.04 33.18
N ALA A 316 13.48 -18.95 33.81
CA ALA A 316 13.41 -20.33 33.38
C ALA A 316 12.83 -20.49 31.97
N ILE A 317 11.76 -19.73 31.64
CA ILE A 317 11.14 -19.73 30.31
C ILE A 317 12.09 -19.09 29.27
N GLU A 318 12.72 -17.97 29.62
CA GLU A 318 13.69 -17.30 28.74
C GLU A 318 14.89 -18.22 28.45
N ALA A 319 15.36 -19.00 29.42
CA ALA A 319 16.42 -19.98 29.22
C ALA A 319 16.00 -21.14 28.28
N ASP A 320 14.76 -21.62 28.39
CA ASP A 320 14.22 -22.61 27.47
C ASP A 320 14.08 -22.05 26.04
N LEU A 321 13.66 -20.79 25.89
CA LEU A 321 13.61 -20.11 24.59
C LEU A 321 15.01 -19.98 23.97
N GLN A 322 16.02 -19.63 24.78
CA GLN A 322 17.41 -19.53 24.29
C GLN A 322 17.96 -20.90 23.87
N ALA A 323 17.61 -21.97 24.57
CA ALA A 323 18.02 -23.34 24.21
C ALA A 323 17.48 -23.79 22.85
N VAL A 324 16.32 -23.25 22.40
CA VAL A 324 15.78 -23.50 21.05
C VAL A 324 16.71 -22.98 19.98
N TYR A 325 17.27 -21.79 20.15
CA TYR A 325 18.18 -21.18 19.16
C TYR A 325 19.52 -21.97 19.03
N GLU A 326 19.90 -22.77 20.00
CA GLU A 326 21.07 -23.63 19.90
C GLU A 326 20.80 -24.91 19.12
N THR A 327 19.54 -25.35 19.08
CA THR A 327 19.12 -26.61 18.49
C THR A 327 18.46 -26.48 17.14
N GLN A 328 17.85 -25.35 16.83
CA GLN A 328 17.18 -25.05 15.56
C GLN A 328 18.10 -24.26 14.61
N PRO A 329 17.76 -24.15 13.31
CA PRO A 329 18.48 -23.24 12.41
C PRO A 329 18.35 -21.80 12.89
N PRO A 330 19.38 -20.95 12.74
CA PRO A 330 19.29 -19.57 13.15
C PRO A 330 18.21 -18.84 12.33
N LEU A 331 17.39 -18.02 13.01
CA LEU A 331 16.40 -17.17 12.37
C LEU A 331 17.06 -15.94 11.76
N ALA A 332 16.52 -15.49 10.63
CA ALA A 332 16.79 -14.16 10.14
C ALA A 332 16.31 -13.12 11.15
N MET A 333 17.08 -12.05 11.33
CA MET A 333 16.81 -11.01 12.32
C MET A 333 16.17 -9.78 11.67
N VAL A 334 15.19 -9.23 12.35
CA VAL A 334 14.64 -7.90 12.07
C VAL A 334 15.53 -6.83 12.72
N ASP A 335 15.96 -7.09 13.95
CA ASP A 335 16.91 -6.25 14.70
C ASP A 335 17.83 -7.15 15.52
N SER A 336 19.07 -7.31 15.04
CA SER A 336 20.06 -8.16 15.69
C SER A 336 20.50 -7.62 17.05
N ASP A 337 20.59 -6.29 17.20
CA ASP A 337 21.05 -5.67 18.45
C ASP A 337 20.03 -5.83 19.57
N ARG A 338 18.74 -5.88 19.24
CA ARG A 338 17.63 -6.04 20.19
C ARG A 338 17.14 -7.48 20.29
N GLY A 339 17.68 -8.39 19.51
CA GLY A 339 17.26 -9.80 19.50
C GLY A 339 15.87 -10.02 18.88
N ILE A 340 15.40 -9.11 18.02
CA ILE A 340 14.10 -9.22 17.34
C ILE A 340 14.28 -10.14 16.14
N THR A 341 13.65 -11.30 16.18
CA THR A 341 13.71 -12.30 15.12
C THR A 341 12.59 -12.13 14.09
N ASN A 342 12.71 -12.78 12.96
CA ASN A 342 11.68 -12.91 11.92
C ASN A 342 10.35 -13.52 12.45
N LEU A 343 10.38 -14.31 13.52
CA LEU A 343 9.19 -14.90 14.16
C LEU A 343 8.65 -14.08 15.36
N HIS A 344 9.07 -12.82 15.50
CA HIS A 344 8.70 -11.99 16.66
C HIS A 344 7.28 -11.46 16.57
N VAL A 345 6.95 -10.80 15.46
CA VAL A 345 5.60 -10.29 15.16
C VAL A 345 5.31 -10.41 13.65
N PRO A 346 4.08 -10.74 13.26
CA PRO A 346 3.74 -10.93 11.84
C PRO A 346 3.86 -9.66 10.98
N SER A 347 3.79 -8.47 11.57
CA SER A 347 3.96 -7.19 10.85
C SER A 347 5.38 -6.95 10.33
N ASP A 348 6.38 -7.65 10.83
CA ASP A 348 7.77 -7.50 10.41
C ASP A 348 8.16 -8.34 9.19
N ILE A 349 7.26 -9.23 8.73
CA ILE A 349 7.54 -10.22 7.67
C ILE A 349 6.66 -10.05 6.43
N ILE A 350 6.20 -8.84 6.17
CA ILE A 350 5.37 -8.56 5.00
C ILE A 350 6.19 -8.82 3.74
N VAL A 351 5.74 -9.80 2.96
CA VAL A 351 6.46 -10.34 1.80
C VAL A 351 6.83 -9.27 0.77
N ASP A 352 5.97 -8.28 0.56
CA ASP A 352 6.16 -7.19 -0.40
C ASP A 352 7.41 -6.34 -0.09
N ALA A 353 7.77 -6.21 1.19
CA ALA A 353 8.94 -5.45 1.63
C ALA A 353 10.12 -6.35 1.96
N SER A 354 9.89 -7.46 2.66
CA SER A 354 10.96 -8.31 3.18
C SER A 354 11.68 -9.12 2.10
N MET A 355 10.97 -9.60 1.09
CA MET A 355 11.60 -10.32 -0.04
C MET A 355 12.42 -9.40 -0.94
N PRO A 356 11.94 -8.24 -1.41
CA PRO A 356 12.77 -7.30 -2.15
C PRO A 356 14.00 -6.82 -1.37
N ALA A 357 13.89 -6.61 -0.05
CA ALA A 357 15.05 -6.26 0.79
C ALA A 357 16.12 -7.36 0.80
N MET A 358 15.69 -8.63 0.92
CA MET A 358 16.57 -9.79 0.81
C MET A 358 17.26 -9.85 -0.56
N LEU A 359 16.52 -9.70 -1.64
CA LEU A 359 17.05 -9.75 -3.01
C LEU A 359 18.05 -8.62 -3.28
N ARG A 360 17.77 -7.41 -2.81
CA ARG A 360 18.70 -6.27 -2.89
C ARG A 360 19.99 -6.52 -2.12
N SER A 361 19.97 -7.35 -1.10
CA SER A 361 21.10 -7.72 -0.24
C SER A 361 21.75 -9.05 -0.66
N SER A 362 21.84 -9.34 -1.96
CA SER A 362 22.43 -10.58 -2.50
C SER A 362 21.71 -11.87 -2.08
N GLY A 363 20.42 -11.79 -1.79
CA GLY A 363 19.65 -12.93 -1.27
C GLY A 363 19.97 -13.27 0.19
N GLN A 364 20.65 -12.36 0.90
CA GLN A 364 21.09 -12.59 2.28
C GLN A 364 20.24 -11.78 3.27
N MET A 365 20.11 -12.30 4.48
CA MET A 365 19.52 -11.61 5.61
C MET A 365 20.51 -11.59 6.79
N TRP A 366 20.17 -10.82 7.82
CA TRP A 366 21.02 -10.65 9.00
C TRP A 366 20.87 -11.82 9.98
N ASP A 367 21.99 -12.32 10.48
CA ASP A 367 22.03 -13.34 11.55
C ASP A 367 21.96 -12.68 12.95
N PRO A 368 21.82 -13.46 14.04
CA PRO A 368 21.82 -12.92 15.41
C PRO A 368 23.10 -12.16 15.82
N LYS A 369 24.17 -12.29 15.05
CA LYS A 369 25.44 -11.57 15.27
C LYS A 369 25.62 -10.36 14.37
N GLY A 370 24.57 -9.96 13.66
CA GLY A 370 24.58 -8.82 12.74
C GLY A 370 25.41 -9.05 11.47
N LYS A 371 25.53 -10.31 11.01
CA LYS A 371 26.22 -10.67 9.78
C LYS A 371 25.23 -11.17 8.75
N GLN A 372 25.46 -10.79 7.49
CA GLN A 372 24.66 -11.30 6.37
C GLN A 372 25.00 -12.77 6.09
N LYS A 373 23.98 -13.58 5.86
CA LYS A 373 24.08 -15.00 5.50
C LYS A 373 23.00 -15.40 4.50
N ASP A 374 23.33 -16.43 3.74
CA ASP A 374 22.37 -17.11 2.87
C ASP A 374 21.16 -17.59 3.64
N THR A 375 20.00 -17.48 3.04
CA THR A 375 18.71 -17.63 3.74
C THR A 375 17.76 -18.52 2.94
N LYS A 376 17.09 -19.42 3.64
CA LYS A 376 15.90 -20.10 3.14
C LYS A 376 14.69 -19.24 3.49
N ALA A 377 14.04 -18.68 2.47
CA ALA A 377 12.82 -17.89 2.60
C ALA A 377 11.60 -18.79 2.42
N MET A 378 10.84 -19.02 3.50
CA MET A 378 9.58 -19.75 3.43
C MET A 378 8.44 -18.82 3.02
N ILE A 379 7.74 -19.18 1.94
CA ILE A 379 6.49 -18.56 1.50
C ILE A 379 5.49 -19.70 1.35
N PRO A 380 4.69 -20.02 2.38
CA PRO A 380 3.91 -21.26 2.44
C PRO A 380 2.99 -21.48 1.23
N ASP A 381 2.17 -20.49 0.87
CA ASP A 381 1.35 -20.54 -0.32
C ASP A 381 2.19 -20.31 -1.58
N ARG A 382 2.17 -21.26 -2.49
CA ARG A 382 3.01 -21.23 -3.70
C ARG A 382 2.53 -20.32 -4.80
N SER A 383 1.35 -19.68 -4.69
CA SER A 383 0.72 -18.90 -5.76
C SER A 383 1.70 -17.97 -6.47
N TYR A 384 2.53 -17.26 -5.72
CA TYR A 384 3.50 -16.29 -6.26
C TYR A 384 4.93 -16.45 -5.73
N ALA A 385 5.21 -17.51 -4.99
CA ALA A 385 6.54 -17.76 -4.41
C ALA A 385 7.62 -17.89 -5.48
N SER A 386 7.28 -18.42 -6.65
CA SER A 386 8.19 -18.66 -7.76
C SER A 386 8.79 -17.39 -8.37
N ILE A 387 8.14 -16.24 -8.26
CA ILE A 387 8.65 -14.97 -8.80
C ILE A 387 9.96 -14.57 -8.11
N TYR A 388 10.04 -14.75 -6.79
CA TYR A 388 11.24 -14.43 -6.02
C TYR A 388 12.36 -15.44 -6.27
N GLN A 389 12.03 -16.73 -6.42
CA GLN A 389 13.00 -17.74 -6.80
C GLN A 389 13.60 -17.45 -8.18
N ALA A 390 12.78 -17.03 -9.15
CA ALA A 390 13.27 -16.64 -10.47
C ALA A 390 14.28 -15.48 -10.42
N VAL A 391 14.04 -14.48 -9.57
CA VAL A 391 15.00 -13.39 -9.37
C VAL A 391 16.31 -13.89 -8.74
N ILE A 392 16.22 -14.76 -7.73
CA ILE A 392 17.40 -15.36 -7.09
C ILE A 392 18.24 -16.13 -8.12
N ASP A 393 17.62 -17.00 -8.91
CA ASP A 393 18.30 -17.82 -9.89
C ASP A 393 18.93 -16.95 -10.98
N PHE A 394 18.21 -15.96 -11.47
CA PHE A 394 18.71 -15.01 -12.44
C PHE A 394 19.94 -14.23 -11.93
N CYS A 395 19.89 -13.75 -10.69
CA CYS A 395 21.00 -13.03 -10.08
C CYS A 395 22.19 -13.92 -9.75
N LYS A 396 21.99 -15.19 -9.41
CA LYS A 396 23.08 -16.17 -9.26
C LYS A 396 23.83 -16.39 -10.57
N GLU A 397 23.11 -16.43 -11.67
CA GLU A 397 23.69 -16.66 -13.00
C GLU A 397 24.30 -15.38 -13.60
N ASN A 398 23.64 -14.24 -13.43
CA ASN A 398 23.95 -13.00 -14.15
C ASN A 398 24.60 -11.89 -13.30
N GLY A 399 24.67 -12.09 -11.96
CA GLY A 399 25.04 -11.04 -11.02
C GLY A 399 23.87 -10.10 -10.69
N ALA A 400 24.13 -9.08 -9.87
CA ALA A 400 23.16 -8.06 -9.53
C ALA A 400 22.78 -7.20 -10.73
N PHE A 401 21.55 -6.67 -10.73
CA PHE A 401 21.16 -5.65 -11.70
C PHE A 401 21.94 -4.35 -11.48
N ASP A 402 22.19 -3.64 -12.56
CA ASP A 402 22.81 -2.31 -12.54
C ASP A 402 21.71 -1.24 -12.65
N PRO A 403 21.43 -0.48 -11.59
CA PRO A 403 20.40 0.57 -11.60
C PRO A 403 20.64 1.67 -12.65
N THR A 404 21.87 1.82 -13.14
CA THR A 404 22.22 2.85 -14.16
C THR A 404 21.77 2.47 -15.55
N THR A 405 21.58 1.19 -15.83
CA THR A 405 21.31 0.66 -17.18
C THR A 405 20.04 -0.15 -17.31
N MET A 406 19.51 -0.68 -16.20
CA MET A 406 18.35 -1.56 -16.24
C MET A 406 17.07 -0.86 -16.69
N GLY A 407 16.17 -1.63 -17.32
CA GLY A 407 14.82 -1.20 -17.65
C GLY A 407 13.87 -1.21 -16.44
N SER A 408 12.63 -0.85 -16.70
CA SER A 408 11.55 -0.77 -15.70
C SER A 408 10.47 -1.81 -15.95
N VAL A 409 9.73 -2.16 -14.89
CA VAL A 409 8.50 -2.96 -14.99
C VAL A 409 7.33 -2.18 -14.38
N PRO A 410 6.74 -1.24 -15.14
CA PRO A 410 5.49 -0.60 -14.72
C PRO A 410 4.37 -1.63 -14.59
N ASN A 411 3.39 -1.33 -13.76
CA ASN A 411 2.31 -2.28 -13.43
C ASN A 411 0.93 -1.71 -13.75
N VAL A 412 0.12 -2.53 -14.41
CA VAL A 412 -1.33 -2.35 -14.57
C VAL A 412 -2.01 -3.42 -13.70
N GLY A 413 -2.61 -2.98 -12.59
CA GLY A 413 -3.14 -3.87 -11.56
C GLY A 413 -4.66 -3.87 -11.48
N LEU A 414 -5.26 -5.06 -11.46
CA LEU A 414 -6.68 -5.25 -11.22
C LEU A 414 -7.02 -4.87 -9.77
N MET A 415 -7.86 -3.85 -9.58
CA MET A 415 -8.14 -3.27 -8.26
C MET A 415 -9.56 -2.73 -8.12
N ALA A 416 -10.17 -2.29 -9.22
CA ALA A 416 -11.42 -1.55 -9.21
C ALA A 416 -12.54 -2.28 -8.47
N GLN A 417 -13.42 -1.52 -7.79
CA GLN A 417 -14.61 -2.03 -7.13
C GLN A 417 -14.36 -3.24 -6.21
N LYS A 418 -13.23 -3.26 -5.51
CA LYS A 418 -12.83 -4.38 -4.65
C LYS A 418 -12.69 -5.71 -5.42
N ALA A 419 -12.07 -5.69 -6.60
CA ALA A 419 -11.65 -6.93 -7.24
C ALA A 419 -10.81 -7.73 -6.23
N GLU A 420 -11.41 -8.75 -5.65
CA GLU A 420 -10.81 -9.48 -4.54
C GLU A 420 -9.87 -10.57 -5.06
N GLU A 421 -8.80 -10.73 -4.34
CA GLU A 421 -7.94 -11.89 -4.45
C GLU A 421 -7.36 -12.14 -3.07
N TYR A 422 -7.19 -13.34 -2.62
CA TYR A 422 -6.74 -13.74 -1.28
C TYR A 422 -7.29 -13.00 -0.07
N GLY A 423 -7.70 -11.78 -0.10
CA GLY A 423 -7.76 -10.89 1.03
C GLY A 423 -9.12 -10.59 1.61
N SER A 424 -10.11 -11.37 1.28
CA SER A 424 -11.47 -11.18 1.75
C SER A 424 -11.63 -11.63 3.21
N HIS A 425 -11.48 -10.70 4.17
CA HIS A 425 -11.56 -11.07 5.58
C HIS A 425 -12.97 -11.51 6.01
N ASP A 426 -14.01 -11.00 5.37
CA ASP A 426 -15.40 -11.34 5.68
C ASP A 426 -15.86 -12.67 5.05
N LYS A 427 -14.99 -13.32 4.27
CA LYS A 427 -15.18 -14.61 3.63
C LYS A 427 -14.03 -15.59 3.92
N THR A 428 -13.28 -15.32 4.99
CA THR A 428 -12.18 -16.18 5.46
C THR A 428 -12.51 -16.73 6.84
N PHE A 429 -12.42 -18.05 7.01
CA PHE A 429 -12.83 -18.75 8.22
C PHE A 429 -11.81 -19.79 8.63
N ILE A 430 -11.54 -19.88 9.95
CA ILE A 430 -10.81 -20.98 10.57
C ILE A 430 -11.85 -22.02 10.99
N LEU A 431 -11.71 -23.27 10.53
CA LEU A 431 -12.72 -24.29 10.74
C LEU A 431 -12.54 -24.96 12.11
N GLU A 432 -13.64 -25.07 12.85
CA GLU A 432 -13.67 -25.67 14.19
C GLU A 432 -13.81 -27.21 14.17
N ALA A 433 -14.19 -27.77 13.03
CA ALA A 433 -14.41 -29.20 12.87
C ALA A 433 -14.20 -29.64 11.41
N ALA A 434 -14.04 -30.94 11.22
CA ALA A 434 -13.98 -31.55 9.91
C ALA A 434 -15.36 -31.64 9.23
N GLY A 435 -15.40 -31.38 7.94
CA GLY A 435 -16.64 -31.37 7.14
C GLY A 435 -16.40 -30.84 5.74
N GLN A 436 -17.42 -30.17 5.20
CA GLN A 436 -17.34 -29.47 3.93
C GLN A 436 -17.77 -28.01 4.08
N VAL A 437 -17.10 -27.08 3.40
CA VAL A 437 -17.56 -25.73 3.22
C VAL A 437 -18.14 -25.61 1.80
N GLN A 438 -19.36 -25.13 1.70
CA GLN A 438 -20.10 -25.00 0.46
C GLN A 438 -20.49 -23.56 0.21
N VAL A 439 -20.34 -23.09 -1.04
CA VAL A 439 -20.93 -21.83 -1.52
C VAL A 439 -22.23 -22.22 -2.24
N VAL A 440 -23.35 -21.78 -1.68
CA VAL A 440 -24.70 -22.22 -2.09
C VAL A 440 -25.48 -21.04 -2.63
N ASP A 441 -26.08 -21.17 -3.81
CA ASP A 441 -26.93 -20.13 -4.40
C ASP A 441 -28.35 -20.09 -3.82
N ALA A 442 -29.12 -19.07 -4.22
CA ALA A 442 -30.49 -18.88 -3.78
C ALA A 442 -31.45 -20.03 -4.12
N SER A 443 -31.09 -20.88 -5.12
CA SER A 443 -31.85 -22.09 -5.47
C SER A 443 -31.51 -23.30 -4.62
N GLY A 444 -30.45 -23.20 -3.81
CA GLY A 444 -29.89 -24.31 -3.03
C GLY A 444 -28.86 -25.15 -3.80
N SER A 445 -28.41 -24.69 -4.97
CA SER A 445 -27.35 -25.35 -5.73
C SER A 445 -25.98 -25.03 -5.17
N VAL A 446 -25.12 -26.03 -5.03
CA VAL A 446 -23.73 -25.86 -4.60
C VAL A 446 -22.90 -25.43 -5.80
N LEU A 447 -22.36 -24.20 -5.75
CA LEU A 447 -21.51 -23.64 -6.81
C LEU A 447 -20.04 -24.05 -6.62
N LEU A 448 -19.55 -24.00 -5.38
CA LEU A 448 -18.20 -24.40 -4.98
C LEU A 448 -18.27 -25.18 -3.67
N GLU A 449 -17.40 -26.16 -3.51
CA GLU A 449 -17.26 -26.91 -2.25
C GLU A 449 -15.81 -27.27 -1.96
N GLN A 450 -15.45 -27.31 -0.68
CA GLN A 450 -14.13 -27.68 -0.19
C GLN A 450 -14.25 -28.62 1.01
N ASP A 451 -13.54 -29.75 0.96
CA ASP A 451 -13.36 -30.60 2.12
C ASP A 451 -12.39 -29.93 3.10
N VAL A 452 -12.72 -29.96 4.39
CA VAL A 452 -11.93 -29.28 5.43
C VAL A 452 -11.78 -30.17 6.68
N GLU A 453 -10.67 -29.98 7.39
CA GLU A 453 -10.42 -30.55 8.69
C GLU A 453 -10.40 -29.46 9.77
N GLU A 454 -10.35 -29.87 11.06
CA GLU A 454 -10.28 -28.93 12.18
C GLU A 454 -8.99 -28.08 12.13
N GLY A 455 -9.17 -26.76 12.12
CA GLY A 455 -8.09 -25.78 12.05
C GLY A 455 -7.63 -25.43 10.63
N ASP A 456 -8.23 -26.01 9.61
CA ASP A 456 -8.03 -25.58 8.23
C ASP A 456 -8.55 -24.13 8.02
N ILE A 457 -7.95 -23.44 7.07
CA ILE A 457 -8.30 -22.07 6.75
C ILE A 457 -9.01 -22.08 5.40
N PHE A 458 -10.30 -21.80 5.40
CA PHE A 458 -11.10 -21.58 4.17
C PHE A 458 -11.15 -20.10 3.85
N ARG A 459 -11.06 -19.77 2.57
CA ARG A 459 -11.34 -18.42 2.06
C ARG A 459 -12.05 -18.45 0.71
N MET A 460 -12.91 -17.46 0.52
CA MET A 460 -13.59 -17.18 -0.73
C MET A 460 -13.31 -15.76 -1.17
N CYS A 461 -13.17 -15.56 -2.47
CA CYS A 461 -13.00 -14.25 -3.11
C CYS A 461 -14.02 -14.06 -4.22
N GLN A 462 -14.22 -12.80 -4.63
CA GLN A 462 -15.09 -12.44 -5.74
C GLN A 462 -14.50 -11.30 -6.56
N VAL A 463 -14.63 -11.37 -7.88
CA VAL A 463 -14.18 -10.35 -8.82
C VAL A 463 -15.28 -10.04 -9.82
N LYS A 464 -15.73 -8.79 -9.86
CA LYS A 464 -16.74 -8.31 -10.82
C LYS A 464 -16.18 -8.25 -12.24
N ASP A 465 -17.06 -8.35 -13.22
CA ASP A 465 -16.68 -8.36 -14.63
C ASP A 465 -16.24 -6.98 -15.16
N ALA A 466 -16.94 -5.91 -14.78
CA ALA A 466 -16.60 -4.55 -15.23
C ALA A 466 -15.16 -4.11 -14.89
N PRO A 467 -14.63 -4.36 -13.67
CA PRO A 467 -13.21 -4.16 -13.37
C PRO A 467 -12.27 -4.92 -14.30
N ILE A 468 -12.60 -6.14 -14.68
CA ILE A 468 -11.76 -6.95 -15.58
C ILE A 468 -11.75 -6.37 -17.00
N GLN A 469 -12.91 -5.95 -17.52
CA GLN A 469 -12.99 -5.28 -18.83
C GLN A 469 -12.14 -4.00 -18.86
N ASP A 470 -12.27 -3.15 -17.84
CA ASP A 470 -11.47 -1.94 -17.71
C ASP A 470 -9.97 -2.22 -17.56
N TRP A 471 -9.59 -3.26 -16.82
CA TRP A 471 -8.21 -3.71 -16.68
C TRP A 471 -7.57 -4.13 -18.01
N VAL A 472 -8.30 -4.88 -18.85
CA VAL A 472 -7.86 -5.23 -20.21
C VAL A 472 -7.71 -3.96 -21.08
N LYS A 473 -8.69 -3.05 -21.05
CA LYS A 473 -8.62 -1.76 -21.71
C LYS A 473 -7.40 -0.95 -21.28
N LEU A 474 -7.13 -0.87 -19.98
CA LEU A 474 -6.00 -0.13 -19.44
C LEU A 474 -4.66 -0.73 -19.90
N ALA A 475 -4.54 -2.05 -19.94
CA ALA A 475 -3.35 -2.73 -20.46
C ALA A 475 -3.07 -2.35 -21.93
N VAL A 476 -4.08 -2.40 -22.79
CA VAL A 476 -3.97 -1.98 -24.20
C VAL A 476 -3.61 -0.50 -24.31
N THR A 477 -4.26 0.37 -23.54
CA THR A 477 -4.00 1.81 -23.53
C THR A 477 -2.56 2.11 -23.13
N ARG A 478 -2.05 1.45 -22.10
CA ARG A 478 -0.67 1.64 -21.63
C ARG A 478 0.37 1.09 -22.62
N ALA A 479 0.12 -0.08 -23.20
CA ALA A 479 0.96 -0.65 -24.24
C ALA A 479 1.08 0.28 -25.45
N ARG A 480 -0.04 0.84 -25.90
CA ARG A 480 -0.08 1.77 -27.04
C ARG A 480 0.63 3.09 -26.75
N ALA A 481 0.38 3.67 -25.56
CA ALA A 481 0.99 4.93 -25.16
C ALA A 481 2.52 4.85 -24.99
N SER A 482 3.04 3.69 -24.56
CA SER A 482 4.46 3.51 -24.27
C SER A 482 5.25 2.80 -25.39
N GLY A 483 4.57 2.05 -26.27
CA GLY A 483 5.23 1.17 -27.25
C GLY A 483 5.95 -0.02 -26.62
N VAL A 484 5.62 -0.37 -25.37
CA VAL A 484 6.29 -1.41 -24.58
C VAL A 484 5.39 -2.65 -24.51
N PRO A 485 5.96 -3.87 -24.55
CA PRO A 485 5.18 -5.09 -24.39
C PRO A 485 4.37 -5.11 -23.10
N ALA A 486 3.11 -5.54 -23.18
CA ALA A 486 2.25 -5.79 -22.03
C ALA A 486 2.08 -7.30 -21.81
N VAL A 487 2.39 -7.75 -20.60
CA VAL A 487 2.32 -9.17 -20.24
C VAL A 487 1.29 -9.35 -19.14
N PHE A 488 0.25 -10.11 -19.41
CA PHE A 488 -0.69 -10.60 -18.40
C PHE A 488 -0.03 -11.75 -17.63
N TRP A 489 0.09 -11.61 -16.33
CA TRP A 489 0.71 -12.59 -15.44
C TRP A 489 -0.35 -13.55 -14.92
N LEU A 490 -0.72 -14.53 -15.72
CA LEU A 490 -1.81 -15.47 -15.45
C LEU A 490 -1.35 -16.90 -15.70
N ASP A 491 -1.59 -17.78 -14.73
CA ASP A 491 -1.26 -19.20 -14.79
C ASP A 491 -2.51 -20.02 -15.14
N ALA A 492 -2.53 -20.61 -16.32
CA ALA A 492 -3.65 -21.45 -16.76
C ALA A 492 -3.90 -22.67 -15.85
N SER A 493 -2.93 -23.08 -15.03
CA SER A 493 -3.08 -24.17 -14.06
C SER A 493 -3.74 -23.75 -12.75
N ARG A 494 -3.83 -22.43 -12.49
CA ARG A 494 -4.54 -21.87 -11.35
C ARG A 494 -6.00 -21.60 -11.69
N ALA A 495 -6.93 -22.09 -10.88
CA ALA A 495 -8.36 -22.02 -11.20
C ALA A 495 -8.88 -20.57 -11.41
N HIS A 496 -8.49 -19.63 -10.55
CA HIS A 496 -8.82 -18.22 -10.71
C HIS A 496 -8.26 -17.63 -12.00
N ASP A 497 -6.97 -17.85 -12.26
CA ASP A 497 -6.30 -17.28 -13.43
C ASP A 497 -6.86 -17.88 -14.74
N ALA A 498 -7.29 -19.14 -14.74
CA ALA A 498 -7.96 -19.73 -15.89
C ALA A 498 -9.24 -18.99 -16.28
N GLN A 499 -10.05 -18.57 -15.29
CA GLN A 499 -11.23 -17.72 -15.53
C GLN A 499 -10.86 -16.33 -16.05
N LEU A 500 -9.77 -15.74 -15.52
CA LEU A 500 -9.27 -14.45 -16.02
C LEU A 500 -8.73 -14.56 -17.45
N ILE A 501 -8.05 -15.65 -17.81
CA ILE A 501 -7.54 -15.89 -19.18
C ILE A 501 -8.70 -15.92 -20.17
N GLU A 502 -9.77 -16.66 -19.87
CA GLU A 502 -10.97 -16.71 -20.71
C GLU A 502 -11.55 -15.31 -20.96
N LYS A 503 -11.60 -14.47 -19.91
CA LYS A 503 -12.10 -13.10 -20.02
C LYS A 503 -11.14 -12.20 -20.81
N VAL A 504 -9.84 -12.28 -20.58
CA VAL A 504 -8.84 -11.52 -21.35
C VAL A 504 -8.93 -11.86 -22.83
N GLU A 505 -9.02 -13.15 -23.17
CA GLU A 505 -9.17 -13.62 -24.56
C GLU A 505 -10.50 -13.16 -25.20
N ALA A 506 -11.56 -13.04 -24.41
CA ALA A 506 -12.85 -12.54 -24.88
C ALA A 506 -12.84 -11.02 -25.12
N TYR A 507 -12.16 -10.24 -24.25
CA TYR A 507 -12.23 -8.77 -24.30
C TYR A 507 -11.12 -8.12 -25.14
N LEU A 508 -9.93 -8.72 -25.28
CA LEU A 508 -8.85 -8.16 -26.12
C LEU A 508 -9.30 -7.85 -27.55
N PRO A 509 -10.11 -8.70 -28.25
CA PRO A 509 -10.56 -8.40 -29.60
C PRO A 509 -11.46 -7.17 -29.74
N GLU A 510 -11.98 -6.63 -28.64
CA GLU A 510 -12.78 -5.40 -28.64
C GLU A 510 -11.93 -4.14 -28.84
N TYR A 511 -10.61 -4.27 -28.70
CA TYR A 511 -9.66 -3.16 -28.83
C TYR A 511 -8.74 -3.33 -30.05
N ASP A 512 -8.31 -2.22 -30.60
CA ASP A 512 -7.26 -2.23 -31.62
C ASP A 512 -5.92 -2.60 -30.96
N THR A 513 -5.43 -3.78 -31.28
CA THR A 513 -4.13 -4.30 -30.80
C THR A 513 -3.07 -4.38 -31.89
N ASP A 514 -3.32 -3.83 -33.07
CA ASP A 514 -2.40 -3.86 -34.19
C ASP A 514 -1.07 -3.17 -33.82
N GLY A 515 0.04 -3.90 -34.03
CA GLY A 515 1.39 -3.43 -33.72
C GLY A 515 1.75 -3.47 -32.22
N LEU A 516 0.88 -3.97 -31.35
CA LEU A 516 1.18 -4.16 -29.93
C LEU A 516 1.69 -5.58 -29.67
N GLU A 517 2.67 -5.69 -28.78
CA GLU A 517 3.08 -6.97 -28.23
C GLU A 517 2.35 -7.21 -26.91
N ILE A 518 1.36 -8.10 -26.93
CA ILE A 518 0.57 -8.49 -25.76
C ILE A 518 0.72 -9.99 -25.56
N LYS A 519 1.07 -10.42 -24.35
CA LYS A 519 1.30 -11.82 -23.99
C LYS A 519 0.50 -12.20 -22.75
N ILE A 520 0.20 -13.49 -22.62
CA ILE A 520 -0.26 -14.12 -21.38
C ILE A 520 0.81 -15.14 -21.00
N LEU A 521 1.43 -14.97 -19.84
CA LEU A 521 2.47 -15.86 -19.32
C LEU A 521 2.21 -16.17 -17.85
N ALA A 522 2.51 -17.38 -17.43
CA ALA A 522 2.46 -17.73 -16.01
C ALA A 522 3.46 -16.85 -15.21
N PRO A 523 3.23 -16.58 -13.91
CA PRO A 523 4.07 -15.67 -13.13
C PRO A 523 5.58 -15.99 -13.17
N LEU A 524 5.96 -17.26 -13.16
CA LEU A 524 7.35 -17.67 -13.31
C LEU A 524 7.92 -17.25 -14.68
N GLU A 525 7.23 -17.58 -15.77
CA GLU A 525 7.67 -17.27 -17.13
C GLU A 525 7.66 -15.77 -17.38
N ALA A 526 6.66 -15.05 -16.88
CA ALA A 526 6.57 -13.59 -16.98
C ALA A 526 7.69 -12.90 -16.21
N THR A 527 8.08 -13.45 -15.05
CA THR A 527 9.26 -12.96 -14.30
C THR A 527 10.53 -13.15 -15.13
N GLN A 528 10.79 -14.35 -15.64
CA GLN A 528 11.97 -14.64 -16.45
C GLN A 528 12.05 -13.76 -17.69
N TYR A 529 10.93 -13.59 -18.41
CA TYR A 529 10.83 -12.69 -19.56
C TYR A 529 11.20 -11.24 -19.19
N SER A 530 10.62 -10.75 -18.08
CA SER A 530 10.87 -9.38 -17.60
C SER A 530 12.31 -9.18 -17.16
N LEU A 531 12.92 -10.14 -16.44
CA LEU A 531 14.31 -10.06 -15.95
C LEU A 531 15.33 -9.96 -17.08
N VAL A 532 15.14 -10.74 -18.16
CA VAL A 532 16.01 -10.66 -19.36
C VAL A 532 15.92 -9.26 -19.96
N ARG A 533 14.72 -8.75 -20.16
CA ARG A 533 14.50 -7.44 -20.79
C ARG A 533 15.05 -6.28 -19.97
N ILE A 534 14.78 -6.26 -18.65
CA ILE A 534 15.30 -5.17 -17.78
C ILE A 534 16.82 -5.19 -17.70
N LYS A 535 17.48 -6.36 -17.78
CA LYS A 535 18.94 -6.46 -17.88
C LYS A 535 19.47 -5.80 -19.16
N GLU A 536 18.72 -5.89 -20.26
CA GLU A 536 19.02 -5.26 -21.55
C GLU A 536 18.62 -3.78 -21.61
N GLY A 537 18.08 -3.21 -20.54
CA GLY A 537 17.60 -1.82 -20.47
C GLY A 537 16.23 -1.61 -21.11
N LEU A 538 15.47 -2.68 -21.33
CA LEU A 538 14.15 -2.65 -21.96
C LEU A 538 13.04 -2.73 -20.91
N ASP A 539 11.99 -1.94 -21.10
CA ASP A 539 10.82 -1.93 -20.22
C ASP A 539 9.82 -3.03 -20.60
N THR A 540 9.03 -3.50 -19.62
CA THR A 540 7.93 -4.45 -19.79
C THR A 540 6.79 -4.07 -18.87
N ILE A 541 5.56 -3.91 -19.39
CA ILE A 541 4.37 -3.67 -18.57
C ILE A 541 3.91 -4.99 -17.98
N SER A 542 3.89 -5.10 -16.65
CA SER A 542 3.24 -6.20 -15.95
C SER A 542 1.76 -5.90 -15.78
N VAL A 543 0.90 -6.81 -16.27
CA VAL A 543 -0.55 -6.72 -16.13
C VAL A 543 -1.00 -7.82 -15.19
N THR A 544 -1.45 -7.46 -13.98
CA THR A 544 -1.55 -8.40 -12.86
C THR A 544 -2.88 -8.33 -12.13
N GLY A 545 -3.23 -9.41 -11.45
CA GLY A 545 -4.27 -9.43 -10.43
C GLY A 545 -3.94 -8.56 -9.21
N ASN A 546 -4.84 -8.54 -8.26
CA ASN A 546 -4.80 -7.63 -7.11
C ASN A 546 -3.58 -7.88 -6.19
N VAL A 547 -3.27 -9.13 -5.89
CA VAL A 547 -2.17 -9.48 -4.97
C VAL A 547 -0.82 -9.32 -5.63
N LEU A 548 -0.65 -9.84 -6.84
CA LEU A 548 0.61 -9.75 -7.57
C LEU A 548 0.96 -8.32 -7.94
N ARG A 549 -0.03 -7.44 -8.14
CA ARG A 549 0.15 -6.00 -8.23
C ARG A 549 0.99 -5.47 -7.05
N ASP A 550 0.62 -5.81 -5.82
CA ASP A 550 1.34 -5.35 -4.63
C ASP A 550 2.77 -5.89 -4.59
N TYR A 551 2.97 -7.15 -4.94
CA TYR A 551 4.30 -7.77 -4.95
C TYR A 551 5.23 -7.09 -5.97
N LEU A 552 4.77 -6.89 -7.19
CA LEU A 552 5.60 -6.35 -8.27
C LEU A 552 5.83 -4.84 -8.17
N THR A 553 4.91 -4.09 -7.58
CA THR A 553 5.08 -2.64 -7.36
C THR A 553 6.05 -2.30 -6.24
N ASP A 554 6.52 -3.29 -5.49
CA ASP A 554 7.64 -3.18 -4.57
C ASP A 554 8.91 -3.85 -5.14
N LEU A 555 8.80 -5.06 -5.70
CA LEU A 555 9.94 -5.83 -6.16
C LEU A 555 10.80 -5.08 -7.19
N PHE A 556 10.22 -4.71 -8.33
CA PHE A 556 10.98 -4.08 -9.41
C PHE A 556 11.44 -2.66 -9.07
N PRO A 557 10.62 -1.78 -8.45
CA PRO A 557 11.09 -0.47 -8.02
C PRO A 557 12.23 -0.53 -6.99
N ILE A 558 12.23 -1.49 -6.07
CA ILE A 558 13.33 -1.65 -5.11
C ILE A 558 14.62 -2.06 -5.84
N LEU A 559 14.56 -2.93 -6.84
CA LEU A 559 15.72 -3.28 -7.67
C LEU A 559 16.21 -2.10 -8.51
N GLU A 560 15.31 -1.32 -9.11
CA GLU A 560 15.64 -0.20 -10.00
C GLU A 560 15.99 1.08 -9.25
N LEU A 561 15.13 1.51 -8.30
CA LEU A 561 15.21 2.82 -7.63
C LEU A 561 15.76 2.74 -6.20
N GLY A 562 15.90 1.54 -5.66
CA GLY A 562 16.21 1.31 -4.25
C GLY A 562 15.03 1.53 -3.30
N THR A 563 13.87 1.94 -3.81
CA THR A 563 12.64 2.21 -3.05
C THR A 563 11.42 2.15 -3.95
N SER A 564 10.28 1.75 -3.41
CA SER A 564 8.97 1.87 -4.07
C SER A 564 8.25 3.20 -3.75
N ALA A 565 8.78 4.00 -2.81
CA ALA A 565 8.14 5.22 -2.34
C ALA A 565 8.12 6.37 -3.35
N LYS A 566 8.88 6.26 -4.45
CA LYS A 566 8.99 7.29 -5.49
C LYS A 566 8.23 6.92 -6.77
N MET A 567 7.29 5.99 -6.69
CA MET A 567 6.44 5.59 -7.79
C MET A 567 5.21 6.49 -7.92
N LEU A 568 4.77 6.75 -9.15
CA LEU A 568 3.42 7.25 -9.40
C LEU A 568 2.39 6.17 -9.07
N SER A 569 1.33 6.54 -8.38
CA SER A 569 0.17 5.70 -8.09
C SER A 569 -1.07 6.34 -8.69
N ILE A 570 -1.32 6.05 -9.96
CA ILE A 570 -2.46 6.56 -10.72
C ILE A 570 -3.57 5.52 -10.69
N VAL A 571 -4.80 5.96 -10.50
CA VAL A 571 -6.01 5.17 -10.67
C VAL A 571 -6.83 5.83 -11.78
N PRO A 572 -6.63 5.43 -13.05
CA PRO A 572 -7.55 5.82 -14.12
C PRO A 572 -8.94 5.30 -13.77
N LEU A 573 -9.89 6.21 -13.53
CA LEU A 573 -11.24 5.84 -13.12
C LEU A 573 -12.02 5.29 -14.32
N MET A 574 -12.85 4.27 -14.10
CA MET A 574 -13.53 3.53 -15.18
C MET A 574 -14.41 4.42 -16.07
N ASN A 575 -14.92 5.53 -15.54
CA ASN A 575 -15.76 6.47 -16.27
C ASN A 575 -14.98 7.67 -16.85
N GLY A 576 -13.65 7.62 -16.88
CA GLY A 576 -12.79 8.58 -17.58
C GLY A 576 -12.11 9.62 -16.70
N GLY A 577 -12.46 9.72 -15.42
CA GLY A 577 -11.75 10.57 -14.45
C GLY A 577 -10.41 10.01 -14.02
N GLY A 578 -9.70 10.72 -13.13
CA GLY A 578 -8.42 10.33 -12.57
C GLY A 578 -8.36 10.49 -11.05
N LEU A 579 -7.79 9.50 -10.38
CA LEU A 579 -7.41 9.55 -8.97
C LEU A 579 -5.89 9.40 -8.89
N PHE A 580 -5.23 10.33 -8.20
CA PHE A 580 -3.78 10.38 -8.06
C PHE A 580 -3.45 10.23 -6.58
N GLU A 581 -2.98 9.05 -6.20
CA GLU A 581 -2.68 8.73 -4.82
C GLU A 581 -1.23 9.09 -4.50
N THR A 582 -1.00 9.72 -3.36
CA THR A 582 0.33 9.94 -2.81
C THR A 582 0.71 8.81 -1.85
N GLY A 583 1.99 8.72 -1.49
CA GLY A 583 2.57 7.58 -0.78
C GLY A 583 1.96 7.28 0.60
N ALA A 584 2.50 6.25 1.26
CA ALA A 584 2.04 5.81 2.57
C ALA A 584 2.46 6.76 3.69
N GLY A 585 1.56 7.02 4.65
CA GLY A 585 1.75 7.91 5.80
C GLY A 585 2.28 7.24 7.08
N GLY A 586 2.94 6.08 7.01
CA GLY A 586 3.33 5.30 8.20
C GLY A 586 4.24 6.04 9.19
N SER A 587 5.06 6.98 8.73
CA SER A 587 5.92 7.83 9.57
C SER A 587 5.29 9.16 9.97
N ALA A 588 4.11 9.51 9.46
CA ALA A 588 3.46 10.80 9.66
C ALA A 588 3.29 11.20 11.13
N PRO A 589 2.88 10.31 12.07
CA PRO A 589 2.78 10.68 13.48
C PRO A 589 4.10 11.18 14.10
N LYS A 590 5.23 10.57 13.75
CA LYS A 590 6.54 10.99 14.26
C LYS A 590 6.96 12.35 13.72
N HIS A 591 6.54 12.70 12.51
CA HIS A 591 6.80 14.00 11.91
C HIS A 591 5.98 15.10 12.60
N VAL A 592 4.71 14.83 12.94
CA VAL A 592 3.87 15.74 13.73
C VAL A 592 4.52 15.99 15.09
N GLN A 593 4.94 14.95 15.81
CA GLN A 593 5.63 15.08 17.10
C GLN A 593 6.90 15.95 17.02
N GLN A 594 7.61 15.92 15.91
CA GLN A 594 8.76 16.78 15.73
C GLN A 594 8.38 18.26 15.52
N VAL A 595 7.27 18.53 14.82
CA VAL A 595 6.74 19.90 14.72
C VAL A 595 6.31 20.43 16.09
N GLU A 596 5.58 19.64 16.86
CA GLU A 596 5.15 20.03 18.21
C GLU A 596 6.32 20.33 19.15
N LYS A 597 7.45 19.62 19.00
CA LYS A 597 8.62 19.79 19.88
C LYS A 597 9.60 20.84 19.40
N GLU A 598 9.80 20.92 18.09
CA GLU A 598 10.95 21.61 17.49
C GLU A 598 10.56 22.47 16.27
N ASN A 599 9.28 22.57 15.94
CA ASN A 599 8.78 23.28 14.75
C ASN A 599 9.60 22.96 13.50
N HIS A 600 9.85 21.66 13.28
CA HIS A 600 10.56 21.12 12.13
C HIS A 600 9.75 20.01 11.48
N LEU A 601 9.33 20.19 10.24
CA LEU A 601 8.57 19.18 9.49
C LEU A 601 9.48 18.48 8.48
N ARG A 602 9.81 17.23 8.75
CA ARG A 602 10.64 16.39 7.85
C ARG A 602 9.83 15.54 6.84
N TRP A 603 8.54 15.80 6.71
CA TRP A 603 7.72 15.16 5.67
C TRP A 603 8.25 15.53 4.28
N ASP A 604 8.46 14.54 3.40
CA ASP A 604 8.87 14.74 2.01
C ASP A 604 7.63 14.74 1.13
N SER A 605 7.29 15.87 0.55
CA SER A 605 6.15 16.05 -0.36
C SER A 605 6.44 15.63 -1.80
N LEU A 606 7.48 14.85 -2.06
CA LEU A 606 7.79 14.38 -3.41
C LEU A 606 6.62 13.64 -4.03
N GLY A 607 5.90 12.81 -3.26
CA GLY A 607 4.69 12.12 -3.72
C GLY A 607 3.60 13.07 -4.21
N GLU A 608 3.39 14.18 -3.49
CA GLU A 608 2.45 15.24 -3.86
C GLU A 608 2.88 15.96 -5.15
N PHE A 609 4.16 16.21 -5.33
CA PHE A 609 4.69 16.83 -6.57
C PHE A 609 4.43 15.93 -7.77
N LEU A 610 4.71 14.64 -7.64
CA LEU A 610 4.51 13.64 -8.69
C LEU A 610 3.00 13.47 -9.02
N ALA A 611 2.16 13.43 -8.00
CA ALA A 611 0.71 13.33 -8.17
C ALA A 611 0.13 14.57 -8.85
N LEU A 612 0.61 15.77 -8.50
CA LEU A 612 0.19 17.02 -9.15
C LEU A 612 0.58 17.03 -10.63
N ALA A 613 1.79 16.63 -10.98
CA ALA A 613 2.22 16.55 -12.38
C ALA A 613 1.32 15.60 -13.19
N ALA A 614 1.03 14.42 -12.66
CA ALA A 614 0.13 13.45 -13.29
C ALA A 614 -1.32 13.97 -13.40
N SER A 615 -1.81 14.68 -12.39
CA SER A 615 -3.13 15.32 -12.39
C SER A 615 -3.26 16.40 -13.46
N LEU A 616 -2.24 17.24 -13.63
CA LEU A 616 -2.17 18.27 -14.68
C LEU A 616 -2.09 17.64 -16.09
N GLU A 617 -1.30 16.59 -16.27
CA GLU A 617 -1.24 15.83 -17.53
C GLU A 617 -2.61 15.24 -17.88
N HIS A 618 -3.28 14.59 -16.94
CA HIS A 618 -4.62 14.06 -17.11
C HIS A 618 -5.62 15.17 -17.50
N LEU A 619 -5.60 16.30 -16.81
CA LEU A 619 -6.46 17.43 -17.09
C LEU A 619 -6.24 17.97 -18.51
N SER A 620 -4.99 18.05 -18.97
CA SER A 620 -4.67 18.43 -20.35
C SER A 620 -5.32 17.50 -21.37
N VAL A 621 -5.21 16.19 -21.14
CA VAL A 621 -5.76 15.15 -22.04
C VAL A 621 -7.29 15.21 -22.11
N VAL A 622 -7.97 15.28 -20.95
CA VAL A 622 -9.44 15.18 -20.91
C VAL A 622 -10.15 16.49 -21.27
N THR A 623 -9.50 17.63 -21.07
CA THR A 623 -10.11 18.96 -21.34
C THR A 623 -9.54 19.67 -22.55
N GLY A 624 -8.41 19.21 -23.10
CA GLY A 624 -7.68 19.89 -24.17
C GLY A 624 -6.96 21.18 -23.70
N ASN A 625 -6.79 21.38 -22.38
CA ASN A 625 -6.08 22.55 -21.85
C ASN A 625 -4.57 22.41 -22.05
N ALA A 626 -4.03 23.02 -23.10
CA ALA A 626 -2.61 22.95 -23.44
C ALA A 626 -1.69 23.53 -22.36
N LYS A 627 -2.14 24.56 -21.62
CA LYS A 627 -1.35 25.13 -20.50
C LYS A 627 -1.16 24.13 -19.37
N ALA A 628 -2.14 23.27 -19.12
CA ALA A 628 -1.99 22.20 -18.12
C ALA A 628 -0.83 21.23 -18.45
N GLN A 629 -0.63 20.92 -19.75
CA GLN A 629 0.51 20.11 -20.17
C GLN A 629 1.84 20.83 -19.92
N VAL A 630 1.90 22.12 -20.25
CA VAL A 630 3.12 22.93 -20.00
C VAL A 630 3.45 22.99 -18.51
N LEU A 631 2.43 23.16 -17.67
CA LEU A 631 2.59 23.14 -16.21
C LEU A 631 3.11 21.76 -15.73
N ALA A 632 2.58 20.67 -16.26
CA ALA A 632 2.99 19.31 -15.92
C ALA A 632 4.45 19.04 -16.32
N ASP A 633 4.82 19.35 -17.54
CA ASP A 633 6.18 19.13 -18.07
C ASP A 633 7.22 19.98 -17.30
N ALA A 634 6.88 21.25 -17.01
CA ALA A 634 7.72 22.13 -16.21
C ALA A 634 7.86 21.63 -14.77
N LEU A 635 6.79 21.07 -14.19
CA LEU A 635 6.83 20.50 -12.83
C LEU A 635 7.69 19.22 -12.76
N ASP A 636 7.62 18.35 -13.76
CA ASP A 636 8.50 17.17 -13.83
C ASP A 636 9.98 17.59 -13.97
N LYS A 637 10.27 18.58 -14.82
CA LYS A 637 11.62 19.17 -14.93
C LYS A 637 12.10 19.76 -13.60
N ALA A 638 11.24 20.50 -12.91
CA ALA A 638 11.52 21.08 -11.59
C ALA A 638 11.77 20.01 -10.53
N THR A 639 10.98 18.94 -10.54
CA THR A 639 11.16 17.79 -9.65
C THR A 639 12.50 17.08 -9.90
N GLY A 640 12.90 16.96 -11.15
CA GLY A 640 14.24 16.46 -11.52
C GLY A 640 15.36 17.32 -10.94
N GLU A 641 15.30 18.67 -11.08
CA GLU A 641 16.27 19.59 -10.49
C GLU A 641 16.25 19.53 -8.95
N PHE A 642 15.08 19.44 -8.35
CA PHE A 642 14.88 19.26 -6.91
C PHE A 642 15.61 18.02 -6.37
N LEU A 643 15.48 16.89 -7.05
CA LEU A 643 16.15 15.64 -6.71
C LEU A 643 17.67 15.75 -6.90
N ASP A 644 18.13 16.24 -8.06
CA ASP A 644 19.54 16.38 -8.41
C ASP A 644 20.29 17.28 -7.42
N LYS A 645 19.61 18.31 -6.87
CA LYS A 645 20.17 19.24 -5.89
C LYS A 645 19.89 18.84 -4.44
N ASN A 646 19.32 17.65 -4.21
CA ASN A 646 19.05 17.11 -2.87
C ASN A 646 18.27 18.09 -1.97
N LYS A 647 17.11 18.56 -2.46
CA LYS A 647 16.26 19.51 -1.73
C LYS A 647 15.14 18.85 -0.91
N SER A 648 15.22 17.54 -0.68
CA SER A 648 14.36 16.84 0.28
C SER A 648 14.62 17.30 1.72
N PRO A 649 13.61 17.20 2.62
CA PRO A 649 13.75 17.65 4.00
C PRO A 649 14.84 16.89 4.77
N SER A 650 15.65 17.63 5.54
CA SER A 650 16.59 17.06 6.52
C SER A 650 15.84 16.52 7.74
N ARG A 651 16.53 15.67 8.50
CA ARG A 651 16.05 15.18 9.80
C ARG A 651 16.37 16.16 10.95
N ARG A 652 17.26 17.14 10.72
CA ARG A 652 17.83 18.00 11.77
C ARG A 652 17.17 19.37 11.80
N VAL A 653 16.84 19.82 13.00
CA VAL A 653 16.35 21.18 13.24
C VAL A 653 17.39 22.21 12.81
N GLY A 654 16.93 23.33 12.24
CA GLY A 654 17.77 24.41 11.71
C GLY A 654 18.32 24.15 10.31
N GLU A 655 18.06 22.97 9.75
CA GLU A 655 18.34 22.62 8.36
C GLU A 655 17.06 22.67 7.53
N LEU A 656 17.16 22.41 6.22
CA LEU A 656 16.03 22.40 5.28
C LEU A 656 14.94 21.43 5.75
N ASP A 657 13.74 21.92 5.92
CA ASP A 657 12.55 21.13 6.22
C ASP A 657 11.55 21.13 5.05
N ASN A 658 10.35 20.60 5.28
CA ASN A 658 9.27 20.51 4.26
C ASN A 658 8.96 21.89 3.63
N ARG A 659 8.90 22.96 4.41
CA ARG A 659 8.62 24.32 3.94
C ARG A 659 9.70 24.84 3.00
N GLY A 660 10.97 24.58 3.33
CA GLY A 660 12.11 24.91 2.49
C GLY A 660 12.13 24.09 1.20
N SER A 661 11.74 22.81 1.27
CA SER A 661 11.57 21.97 0.09
C SER A 661 10.49 22.52 -0.86
N HIS A 662 9.37 23.00 -0.34
CA HIS A 662 8.33 23.65 -1.12
C HIS A 662 8.80 24.94 -1.78
N TYR A 663 9.61 25.74 -1.09
CA TYR A 663 10.24 26.91 -1.69
C TYR A 663 11.10 26.53 -2.90
N TYR A 664 11.98 25.53 -2.76
CA TYR A 664 12.84 25.11 -3.86
C TYR A 664 12.04 24.55 -5.05
N LEU A 665 10.97 23.78 -4.76
CA LEU A 665 10.08 23.33 -5.83
C LEU A 665 9.48 24.50 -6.57
N ALA A 666 8.92 25.50 -5.87
CA ALA A 666 8.35 26.69 -6.45
C ALA A 666 9.37 27.46 -7.31
N ALA A 667 10.58 27.64 -6.79
CA ALA A 667 11.64 28.34 -7.51
C ALA A 667 12.05 27.60 -8.80
N TYR A 668 12.20 26.28 -8.74
CA TYR A 668 12.56 25.49 -9.92
C TYR A 668 11.40 25.34 -10.90
N TRP A 669 10.15 25.27 -10.42
CA TRP A 669 8.98 25.24 -11.27
C TRP A 669 8.78 26.58 -12.01
N ALA A 670 8.89 27.71 -11.32
CA ALA A 670 8.86 29.02 -11.94
C ALA A 670 9.98 29.20 -12.97
N LYS A 671 11.19 28.74 -12.67
CA LYS A 671 12.32 28.73 -13.61
C LYS A 671 12.03 27.90 -14.84
N ALA A 672 11.52 26.67 -14.66
CA ALA A 672 11.19 25.78 -15.77
C ALA A 672 10.07 26.37 -16.65
N LEU A 673 9.07 27.02 -16.05
CA LEU A 673 8.00 27.75 -16.77
C LEU A 673 8.53 28.96 -17.52
N ALA A 674 9.45 29.71 -16.94
CA ALA A 674 10.09 30.85 -17.61
C ALA A 674 10.97 30.46 -18.80
N GLU A 675 11.62 29.31 -18.73
CA GLU A 675 12.57 28.82 -19.75
C GLU A 675 11.90 28.00 -20.89
N GLN A 676 10.65 27.55 -20.72
CA GLN A 676 9.98 26.76 -21.74
C GLN A 676 9.60 27.64 -22.96
N THR A 677 9.45 27.01 -24.13
CA THR A 677 9.19 27.70 -25.41
C THR A 677 7.86 27.33 -26.06
N VAL A 678 7.03 26.54 -25.35
CA VAL A 678 5.73 26.06 -25.88
C VAL A 678 4.63 27.09 -25.70
N ASP A 679 4.58 27.79 -24.56
CA ASP A 679 3.60 28.81 -24.24
C ASP A 679 4.32 30.09 -23.82
N ALA A 680 4.32 31.09 -24.72
CA ALA A 680 5.00 32.36 -24.52
C ALA A 680 4.37 33.20 -23.40
N ASP A 681 3.06 33.10 -23.18
CA ASP A 681 2.35 33.85 -22.14
C ASP A 681 2.76 33.36 -20.76
N LEU A 682 2.77 32.03 -20.54
CA LEU A 682 3.27 31.46 -19.32
C LEU A 682 4.76 31.75 -19.08
N ALA A 683 5.58 31.71 -20.15
CA ALA A 683 7.00 32.03 -20.01
C ALA A 683 7.20 33.51 -19.57
N ALA A 684 6.44 34.43 -20.14
CA ALA A 684 6.50 35.86 -19.78
C ALA A 684 6.01 36.10 -18.33
N GLU A 685 4.91 35.47 -17.94
CA GLU A 685 4.34 35.56 -16.61
C GLU A 685 5.34 35.09 -15.53
N PHE A 686 5.97 33.92 -15.72
CA PHE A 686 6.86 33.33 -14.72
C PHE A 686 8.29 33.87 -14.78
N ALA A 687 8.70 34.64 -15.80
CA ALA A 687 10.06 35.18 -15.88
C ALA A 687 10.42 36.10 -14.70
N GLY A 688 9.48 36.97 -14.31
CA GLY A 688 9.67 37.85 -13.14
C GLY A 688 9.67 37.09 -11.83
N VAL A 689 8.74 36.16 -11.67
CA VAL A 689 8.62 35.30 -10.47
C VAL A 689 9.88 34.46 -10.27
N ALA A 690 10.39 33.83 -11.34
CA ALA A 690 11.61 33.02 -11.28
C ALA A 690 12.83 33.84 -10.84
N SER A 691 13.02 35.04 -11.40
CA SER A 691 14.13 35.94 -11.02
C SER A 691 14.05 36.34 -9.56
N GLN A 692 12.87 36.77 -9.11
CA GLN A 692 12.65 37.24 -7.75
C GLN A 692 12.80 36.13 -6.71
N LEU A 693 12.29 34.93 -6.96
CA LEU A 693 12.48 33.78 -6.08
C LEU A 693 13.95 33.39 -5.98
N ALA A 694 14.70 33.44 -7.09
CA ALA A 694 16.14 33.15 -7.09
C ALA A 694 16.96 34.21 -6.33
N GLU A 695 16.65 35.50 -6.52
CA GLU A 695 17.31 36.61 -5.83
C GLU A 695 17.03 36.64 -4.33
N SER A 696 15.88 36.11 -3.91
CA SER A 696 15.42 36.08 -2.51
C SER A 696 15.78 34.77 -1.79
N GLU A 697 16.52 33.83 -2.41
CA GLU A 697 16.81 32.50 -1.86
C GLU A 697 17.38 32.56 -0.44
N GLU A 698 18.43 33.39 -0.25
CA GLU A 698 19.10 33.49 1.03
C GLU A 698 18.15 34.01 2.14
N ALA A 699 17.35 35.01 1.84
CA ALA A 699 16.38 35.60 2.77
C ALA A 699 15.27 34.58 3.13
N ILE A 700 14.67 33.94 2.14
CA ILE A 700 13.60 32.98 2.34
C ILE A 700 14.08 31.77 3.16
N VAL A 701 15.22 31.20 2.79
CA VAL A 701 15.78 30.04 3.50
C VAL A 701 16.15 30.41 4.95
N ALA A 702 16.69 31.60 5.18
CA ALA A 702 16.98 32.07 6.52
C ALA A 702 15.69 32.27 7.36
N GLU A 703 14.64 32.87 6.79
CA GLU A 703 13.34 33.02 7.46
C GLU A 703 12.74 31.64 7.86
N LEU A 704 12.76 30.68 6.94
CA LEU A 704 12.22 29.33 7.16
C LEU A 704 13.02 28.54 8.21
N ASN A 705 14.36 28.60 8.15
CA ASN A 705 15.20 27.85 9.09
C ASN A 705 15.19 28.49 10.47
N ASN A 706 15.14 29.84 10.59
CA ASN A 706 15.11 30.54 11.86
C ASN A 706 13.78 30.39 12.62
N ALA A 707 12.70 30.00 11.93
CA ALA A 707 11.41 29.71 12.55
C ALA A 707 11.42 28.39 13.35
N GLN A 708 12.41 27.54 13.10
CA GLN A 708 12.53 26.23 13.75
C GLN A 708 13.16 26.33 15.14
N GLY A 709 13.01 25.29 15.95
CA GLY A 709 13.58 25.16 17.31
C GLY A 709 12.56 25.33 18.43
N PRO A 710 11.79 26.42 18.50
CA PRO A 710 10.67 26.51 19.45
C PRO A 710 9.61 25.47 19.20
N ALA A 711 8.91 25.04 20.25
CA ALA A 711 7.75 24.15 20.12
C ALA A 711 6.64 24.77 19.24
N GLY A 712 6.05 23.97 18.37
CA GLY A 712 4.91 24.37 17.53
C GLY A 712 3.59 24.07 18.21
N ASP A 713 2.65 25.02 18.16
CA ASP A 713 1.27 24.80 18.60
C ASP A 713 0.36 24.58 17.39
N LEU A 714 -0.26 23.42 17.32
CA LEU A 714 -1.16 23.03 16.24
C LEU A 714 -2.64 23.22 16.59
N GLY A 715 -2.93 23.57 17.84
CA GLY A 715 -4.29 23.69 18.35
C GLY A 715 -5.04 22.36 18.51
N GLY A 716 -4.49 21.25 18.04
CA GLY A 716 -5.02 19.90 18.12
C GLY A 716 -4.22 18.93 17.26
N TYR A 717 -4.43 17.64 17.44
CA TYR A 717 -3.79 16.60 16.62
C TYR A 717 -4.68 16.15 15.47
N TYR A 718 -5.98 15.88 15.75
CA TYR A 718 -6.94 15.41 14.76
C TYR A 718 -7.75 16.55 14.12
N LEU A 719 -8.00 17.62 14.86
CA LEU A 719 -8.62 18.84 14.33
C LEU A 719 -7.67 20.03 14.58
N LEU A 720 -6.96 20.41 13.54
CA LEU A 720 -5.99 21.48 13.58
C LEU A 720 -6.66 22.85 13.74
N ASP A 721 -5.92 23.83 14.29
CA ASP A 721 -6.31 25.23 14.24
C ASP A 721 -5.67 25.90 13.02
N ASP A 722 -6.50 26.31 12.07
CA ASP A 722 -6.05 26.86 10.79
C ASP A 722 -5.13 28.07 10.92
N ALA A 723 -5.39 28.96 11.88
CA ALA A 723 -4.61 30.17 12.07
C ALA A 723 -3.20 29.84 12.65
N LEU A 724 -3.15 28.96 13.64
CA LEU A 724 -1.90 28.52 14.24
C LEU A 724 -1.05 27.75 13.22
N VAL A 725 -1.62 26.78 12.55
CA VAL A 725 -0.88 25.95 11.59
C VAL A 725 -0.47 26.75 10.37
N SER A 726 -1.30 27.63 9.84
CA SER A 726 -0.92 28.53 8.73
C SER A 726 0.29 29.40 9.13
N SER A 727 0.30 29.95 10.33
CA SER A 727 1.44 30.73 10.83
C SER A 727 2.72 29.89 10.96
N LEU A 728 2.61 28.64 11.42
CA LEU A 728 3.74 27.73 11.53
C LEU A 728 4.27 27.28 10.17
N MET A 729 3.40 27.00 9.23
CA MET A 729 3.77 26.43 7.93
C MET A 729 4.11 27.48 6.88
N ARG A 730 3.83 28.76 7.13
CA ARG A 730 4.12 29.89 6.23
C ARG A 730 4.87 31.03 6.95
N PRO A 731 6.02 30.75 7.61
CA PRO A 731 6.71 31.75 8.40
C PRO A 731 7.55 32.74 7.58
N SER A 732 7.79 32.48 6.29
CA SER A 732 8.54 33.38 5.40
C SER A 732 7.63 34.44 4.80
N SER A 733 7.72 35.69 5.32
CA SER A 733 6.98 36.81 4.77
C SER A 733 7.43 37.14 3.33
N THR A 734 8.69 36.90 3.03
CA THR A 734 9.27 37.12 1.70
C THR A 734 8.65 36.14 0.70
N LEU A 735 8.59 34.84 1.01
CA LEU A 735 7.96 33.84 0.14
C LEU A 735 6.46 34.11 -0.02
N ASN A 736 5.76 34.39 1.08
CA ASN A 736 4.33 34.64 1.07
C ASN A 736 3.96 35.83 0.15
N ALA A 737 4.78 36.87 0.10
CA ALA A 737 4.55 38.02 -0.78
C ALA A 737 4.55 37.66 -2.27
N PHE A 738 5.25 36.60 -2.68
CA PHE A 738 5.23 36.11 -4.07
C PHE A 738 4.07 35.15 -4.35
N ILE A 739 3.69 34.36 -3.34
CA ILE A 739 2.64 33.34 -3.52
C ILE A 739 1.24 33.95 -3.43
N ASP A 740 1.06 34.98 -2.60
CA ASP A 740 -0.25 35.61 -2.37
C ASP A 740 -0.50 36.82 -3.29
N ALA A 741 0.46 37.18 -4.17
CA ALA A 741 0.32 38.27 -5.16
C ALA A 741 -0.53 37.81 -6.36
#